data_92849a8bbf198a38841a3acf2601bddd
#
_entry.id   92849a8bbf198a38841a3acf2601bddd
#
_cell.length_a   1.000
_cell.length_b   1.000
_cell.length_c   1.000
_cell.angle_alpha   90.00
_cell.angle_beta   90.00
_cell.angle_gamma   90.00
#
_symmetry.space_group_name_H-M   'P 1'
#
loop_
_entity.id
_entity.type
_entity.pdbx_description
1 polymer ?
#
loop_
_entity_poly.entity_id
_entity_poly.type
_entity_poly.pdbx_seq_one_letter_code
_entity_poly.pdbx_strand_id
1 'polypeptide(L)'
;MTDAQTARGKELELFATCPKGFEAPLAAELAGLGAKGVRALHGQVAFAGTLADAYRVCLWSRIASRVVLVLGHGAAANADELYQTLREVCWEDHLSLTSTFAVDAHGTNNELRNTQFIALRAKDAVCDRLQAKLGARPSVETRHPDVTVVARVRNDRVTYGIDLSGEPLFRRASTRRAADDGLGGLRPDYAAAVLAMGAWHRCCRRDDPTLAVAFSGSGTLVAEAASAALDRAPGLLRTRWGFTGWLGHDEDAWAALLAEADERAEKGATRAEKLHLVTIDPRKGAAAAARASLRAAGLDVAIASLASADELARRLAPADASATLAAVDLSWLGADELAREVAAIGLATATADALPQGSRLVALSTTPTLDASLGLAAIDQARTFVGRDDATITTYETGTPAAPAASPADANAAEKDDAAAEAPAAPARATVTLKDGTTLPVLVPQSDQFAARLAKVAKLRAKWGRREGISCYRVYDTDLPDYAVAIDLYQAAEGSRGADAHGRWLVVQEYAAPKDIDPELARRRLLDVLAIAPHVLGVDPACVTLRVRRHAKGGSQYANEGEGDKRAGRRGRLALAPGAHLVEEGGLIFEVNLAERLDTGLFLDHRDVRARVREMAKDMQGSKRFLNLFAYTGSATCYAADGGAKHTTTVDLSRTYLDWAERNMERNGFVGPDHEYVQADVVRWVSEQRHTPNRWDLVFCDPPTFSNSKRMGRDVFDVQRDHAELLIGISRLLTANGICLFSCNLRGFEPDVEKLARAGVQIADVTAGTIPEDFKRNAKIHHVYLVKRTPRPEGAPTSAAPARAQGSAGRTQAHPDPRANEARRDERPYGSQGGRPRYGAGRRDDHDAGQRGPHGLRGDRPYGSDRREDRSRNASRPYGSDRREERNHGAGRPYGAGPHDSRGSARPYGAGSRDARGDRPRYDAARPDGPRPHTARSQGPMRPLMGNGPRPSQHGGAGRPRLQGNGPRPSQFGGGHRGRNDGPTEGGRTNR
;
A
#
# COMPACT_ATOMS: atom_id res chain seq x y z
N MET A 1 -42.70 -29.30 36.07
CA MET A 1 -41.46 -28.54 36.19
C MET A 1 -40.60 -28.97 35.03
N THR A 2 -40.43 -28.13 34.07
CA THR A 2 -39.64 -28.40 32.85
C THR A 2 -38.16 -28.47 33.15
N ASP A 3 -37.42 -29.30 32.44
CA ASP A 3 -35.95 -29.48 32.60
C ASP A 3 -35.16 -28.16 32.57
N ALA A 4 -35.72 -27.10 31.98
CA ALA A 4 -35.18 -25.74 31.96
C ALA A 4 -35.10 -25.09 33.36
N GLN A 5 -36.02 -25.39 34.28
CA GLN A 5 -35.95 -24.89 35.67
C GLN A 5 -34.95 -25.65 36.55
N THR A 6 -34.54 -26.84 36.13
CA THR A 6 -33.49 -27.62 36.80
C THR A 6 -32.07 -27.15 36.45
N ALA A 7 -31.89 -26.31 35.43
CA ALA A 7 -30.60 -25.85 34.95
C ALA A 7 -30.00 -24.69 35.79
N ARG A 8 -30.73 -24.07 36.70
CA ARG A 8 -30.30 -22.89 37.50
C ARG A 8 -29.05 -23.10 38.39
N GLY A 9 -28.61 -24.32 38.59
CA GLY A 9 -27.40 -24.64 39.34
C GLY A 9 -26.53 -25.72 38.71
N LYS A 10 -26.88 -26.16 37.50
CA LYS A 10 -26.16 -27.20 36.76
C LYS A 10 -24.93 -26.63 36.12
N GLU A 11 -23.80 -27.31 36.23
CA GLU A 11 -22.57 -26.98 35.51
C GLU A 11 -22.75 -27.27 34.02
N LEU A 12 -22.61 -26.24 33.18
CA LEU A 12 -22.82 -26.26 31.75
C LEU A 12 -21.47 -26.33 31.03
N GLU A 13 -21.44 -27.00 29.89
CA GLU A 13 -20.30 -26.98 28.99
C GLU A 13 -20.40 -25.75 28.07
N LEU A 14 -19.34 -24.99 27.99
CA LEU A 14 -19.27 -23.71 27.25
C LEU A 14 -17.96 -23.59 26.46
N PHE A 15 -17.99 -22.84 25.39
CA PHE A 15 -16.77 -22.37 24.79
C PHE A 15 -16.90 -20.91 24.30
N ALA A 16 -15.79 -20.18 24.37
CA ALA A 16 -15.66 -18.85 23.80
C ALA A 16 -14.71 -18.90 22.61
N THR A 17 -15.10 -18.30 21.47
CA THR A 17 -14.25 -18.20 20.29
C THR A 17 -13.40 -16.94 20.33
N CYS A 18 -12.20 -16.99 19.74
CA CYS A 18 -11.31 -15.85 19.60
C CYS A 18 -10.52 -15.92 18.28
N PRO A 19 -9.89 -14.84 17.85
CA PRO A 19 -8.85 -14.87 16.81
C PRO A 19 -7.71 -15.81 17.20
N LYS A 20 -7.09 -16.44 16.21
CA LYS A 20 -5.91 -17.29 16.43
C LYS A 20 -4.80 -16.49 17.10
N GLY A 21 -4.17 -17.07 18.12
CA GLY A 21 -3.13 -16.43 18.93
C GLY A 21 -3.67 -15.73 20.18
N PHE A 22 -5.02 -15.64 20.34
CA PHE A 22 -5.62 -15.02 21.53
C PHE A 22 -6.15 -16.04 22.52
N GLU A 23 -5.89 -17.32 22.32
CA GLU A 23 -6.40 -18.39 23.17
C GLU A 23 -5.86 -18.30 24.61
N ALA A 24 -4.57 -17.99 24.78
CA ALA A 24 -3.96 -17.85 26.09
C ALA A 24 -4.44 -16.60 26.86
N PRO A 25 -4.43 -15.38 26.30
CA PRO A 25 -5.01 -14.21 26.97
C PRO A 25 -6.51 -14.35 27.23
N LEU A 26 -7.29 -14.98 26.33
CA LEU A 26 -8.70 -15.26 26.60
C LEU A 26 -8.88 -16.25 27.75
N ALA A 27 -8.08 -17.31 27.82
CA ALA A 27 -8.17 -18.28 28.92
C ALA A 27 -7.87 -17.62 30.27
N ALA A 28 -6.88 -16.72 30.31
CA ALA A 28 -6.60 -15.94 31.53
C ALA A 28 -7.75 -14.98 31.90
N GLU A 29 -8.39 -14.35 30.90
CA GLU A 29 -9.57 -13.50 31.13
C GLU A 29 -10.75 -14.31 31.70
N LEU A 30 -11.08 -15.45 31.08
CA LEU A 30 -12.19 -16.31 31.53
C LEU A 30 -11.97 -16.84 32.96
N ALA A 31 -10.76 -17.28 33.27
CA ALA A 31 -10.41 -17.68 34.64
C ALA A 31 -10.58 -16.51 35.64
N GLY A 32 -10.18 -15.29 35.25
CA GLY A 32 -10.38 -14.06 36.02
C GLY A 32 -11.85 -13.69 36.23
N LEU A 33 -12.75 -14.09 35.31
CA LEU A 33 -14.20 -13.92 35.41
C LEU A 33 -14.91 -15.03 36.22
N GLY A 34 -14.14 -16.01 36.69
CA GLY A 34 -14.67 -17.11 37.54
C GLY A 34 -15.06 -18.38 36.79
N ALA A 35 -14.77 -18.46 35.47
CA ALA A 35 -15.01 -19.68 34.70
C ALA A 35 -14.17 -20.86 35.21
N LYS A 36 -14.72 -22.08 35.21
CA LYS A 36 -14.06 -23.30 35.66
C LYS A 36 -13.58 -24.15 34.50
N GLY A 37 -12.64 -25.04 34.74
CA GLY A 37 -12.18 -26.03 33.75
C GLY A 37 -11.65 -25.39 32.45
N VAL A 38 -11.09 -24.18 32.53
CA VAL A 38 -10.64 -23.39 31.39
C VAL A 38 -9.53 -24.10 30.64
N ARG A 39 -9.73 -24.32 29.33
CA ARG A 39 -8.75 -24.98 28.44
C ARG A 39 -8.64 -24.25 27.11
N ALA A 40 -7.48 -23.73 26.79
CA ALA A 40 -7.17 -23.14 25.48
C ALA A 40 -7.14 -24.25 24.40
N LEU A 41 -7.89 -24.03 23.32
CA LEU A 41 -7.95 -24.86 22.13
C LEU A 41 -7.76 -23.96 20.89
N HIS A 42 -7.52 -24.57 19.75
CA HIS A 42 -7.29 -23.77 18.53
C HIS A 42 -8.50 -22.91 18.13
N GLY A 43 -8.35 -21.58 18.19
CA GLY A 43 -9.35 -20.57 17.88
C GLY A 43 -10.51 -20.48 18.89
N GLN A 44 -10.38 -21.10 20.07
CA GLN A 44 -11.39 -21.06 21.11
C GLN A 44 -10.82 -21.44 22.49
N VAL A 45 -11.59 -21.14 23.54
CA VAL A 45 -11.33 -21.59 24.91
C VAL A 45 -12.56 -22.31 25.41
N ALA A 46 -12.44 -23.58 25.80
CA ALA A 46 -13.50 -24.34 26.47
C ALA A 46 -13.47 -24.06 27.98
N PHE A 47 -14.65 -23.98 28.58
CA PHE A 47 -14.80 -23.77 30.01
C PHE A 47 -16.13 -24.35 30.51
N ALA A 48 -16.27 -24.44 31.81
CA ALA A 48 -17.51 -24.85 32.46
C ALA A 48 -17.97 -23.77 33.44
N GLY A 49 -19.27 -23.74 33.71
CA GLY A 49 -19.88 -22.79 34.64
C GLY A 49 -21.39 -22.85 34.63
N THR A 50 -22.03 -22.01 35.42
CA THR A 50 -23.49 -21.82 35.43
C THR A 50 -23.94 -20.91 34.28
N LEU A 51 -25.22 -20.77 34.08
CA LEU A 51 -25.74 -19.81 33.06
C LEU A 51 -25.40 -18.36 33.45
N ALA A 52 -25.38 -18.01 34.74
CA ALA A 52 -24.94 -16.72 35.21
C ALA A 52 -23.44 -16.46 34.88
N ASP A 53 -22.57 -17.50 34.97
CA ASP A 53 -21.18 -17.40 34.56
C ASP A 53 -21.06 -17.18 33.05
N ALA A 54 -21.89 -17.84 32.25
CA ALA A 54 -21.93 -17.63 30.80
C ALA A 54 -22.36 -16.19 30.43
N TYR A 55 -23.37 -15.65 31.10
CA TYR A 55 -23.81 -14.27 30.97
C TYR A 55 -22.73 -13.28 31.43
N ARG A 56 -22.03 -13.57 32.54
CA ARG A 56 -20.90 -12.78 33.00
C ARG A 56 -19.81 -12.72 31.94
N VAL A 57 -19.50 -13.84 31.29
CA VAL A 57 -18.54 -13.87 30.19
C VAL A 57 -19.03 -13.03 28.99
N CYS A 58 -20.32 -13.14 28.60
CA CYS A 58 -20.90 -12.31 27.56
C CYS A 58 -20.78 -10.81 27.85
N LEU A 59 -21.05 -10.40 29.10
CA LEU A 59 -21.06 -9.01 29.55
C LEU A 59 -19.65 -8.42 29.69
N TRP A 60 -18.70 -9.18 30.26
CA TRP A 60 -17.41 -8.69 30.72
C TRP A 60 -16.22 -9.05 29.82
N SER A 61 -16.30 -10.12 29.00
CA SER A 61 -15.19 -10.50 28.14
C SER A 61 -14.93 -9.42 27.09
N ARG A 62 -13.67 -9.02 26.99
CA ARG A 62 -13.17 -8.06 26.01
C ARG A 62 -12.56 -8.76 24.79
N ILE A 63 -12.05 -10.00 24.97
CA ILE A 63 -11.29 -10.75 23.97
C ILE A 63 -12.17 -11.75 23.23
N ALA A 64 -13.19 -12.33 23.90
CA ALA A 64 -14.10 -13.29 23.26
C ALA A 64 -14.81 -12.67 22.05
N SER A 65 -14.89 -13.43 20.96
CA SER A 65 -15.69 -13.06 19.80
C SER A 65 -17.13 -13.56 19.94
N ARG A 66 -17.33 -14.80 20.43
CA ARG A 66 -18.64 -15.40 20.72
C ARG A 66 -18.55 -16.31 21.94
N VAL A 67 -19.66 -16.49 22.63
CA VAL A 67 -19.84 -17.44 23.72
C VAL A 67 -20.93 -18.39 23.31
N VAL A 68 -20.66 -19.70 23.35
CA VAL A 68 -21.57 -20.75 22.93
C VAL A 68 -21.85 -21.71 24.09
N LEU A 69 -23.10 -21.90 24.38
CA LEU A 69 -23.59 -22.95 25.27
C LEU A 69 -23.67 -24.28 24.49
N VAL A 70 -22.95 -25.29 24.92
CA VAL A 70 -22.97 -26.63 24.30
C VAL A 70 -24.17 -27.40 24.81
N LEU A 71 -25.05 -27.79 23.88
CA LEU A 71 -26.20 -28.66 24.18
C LEU A 71 -25.85 -30.15 24.09
N GLY A 72 -24.85 -30.46 23.26
CA GLY A 72 -24.37 -31.83 23.15
C GLY A 72 -23.41 -32.08 21.98
N HIS A 73 -23.08 -33.35 21.84
CA HIS A 73 -22.22 -33.90 20.83
C HIS A 73 -22.85 -35.13 20.19
N GLY A 74 -22.60 -35.34 18.86
CA GLY A 74 -23.12 -36.51 18.19
C GLY A 74 -22.29 -36.89 16.94
N ALA A 75 -22.74 -37.94 16.24
CA ALA A 75 -22.16 -38.41 15.01
C ALA A 75 -22.48 -37.44 13.84
N ALA A 76 -21.54 -37.22 12.94
CA ALA A 76 -21.67 -36.39 11.74
C ALA A 76 -20.63 -36.77 10.68
N ALA A 77 -20.42 -38.06 10.46
CA ALA A 77 -19.55 -38.51 9.40
C ALA A 77 -20.07 -38.07 8.01
N ASN A 78 -21.41 -38.08 7.85
CA ASN A 78 -22.13 -37.71 6.63
C ASN A 78 -23.36 -36.86 6.92
N ALA A 79 -24.09 -36.46 5.87
CA ALA A 79 -25.27 -35.60 5.97
C ALA A 79 -26.46 -36.22 6.71
N ASP A 80 -26.62 -37.53 6.64
CA ASP A 80 -27.73 -38.24 7.28
C ASP A 80 -27.47 -38.43 8.77
N GLU A 81 -26.26 -38.77 9.17
CA GLU A 81 -25.88 -38.81 10.58
C GLU A 81 -26.01 -37.41 11.24
N LEU A 82 -25.49 -36.35 10.59
CA LEU A 82 -25.66 -34.98 11.07
C LEU A 82 -27.13 -34.64 11.27
N TYR A 83 -27.99 -34.99 10.31
CA TYR A 83 -29.40 -34.72 10.35
C TYR A 83 -30.08 -35.48 11.52
N GLN A 84 -29.82 -36.78 11.66
CA GLN A 84 -30.41 -37.60 12.73
C GLN A 84 -29.93 -37.10 14.10
N THR A 85 -28.66 -36.86 14.29
CA THR A 85 -28.12 -36.29 15.53
C THR A 85 -28.85 -35.02 15.95
N LEU A 86 -29.03 -34.07 15.02
CA LEU A 86 -29.68 -32.79 15.35
C LEU A 86 -31.21 -32.91 15.47
N ARG A 87 -31.86 -33.87 14.82
CA ARG A 87 -33.27 -34.13 14.94
C ARG A 87 -33.66 -34.76 16.30
N GLU A 88 -32.72 -35.47 16.94
CA GLU A 88 -32.94 -36.06 18.27
C GLU A 88 -32.91 -35.05 19.41
N VAL A 89 -32.33 -33.88 19.22
CA VAL A 89 -32.28 -32.77 20.19
C VAL A 89 -33.69 -32.25 20.48
N CYS A 90 -33.98 -31.98 21.75
CA CYS A 90 -35.26 -31.41 22.20
C CYS A 90 -35.32 -29.91 21.92
N TRP A 91 -35.37 -29.54 20.64
CA TRP A 91 -35.38 -28.10 20.22
C TRP A 91 -36.57 -27.34 20.75
N GLU A 92 -37.67 -28.01 21.08
CA GLU A 92 -38.86 -27.44 21.72
C GLU A 92 -38.61 -26.86 23.12
N ASP A 93 -37.48 -27.23 23.78
CA ASP A 93 -37.06 -26.66 25.07
C ASP A 93 -36.20 -25.38 24.86
N HIS A 94 -35.77 -25.10 23.63
CA HIS A 94 -34.87 -24.01 23.31
C HIS A 94 -35.48 -22.96 22.37
N LEU A 95 -36.40 -23.33 21.48
CA LEU A 95 -36.99 -22.49 20.44
C LEU A 95 -38.51 -22.49 20.53
N SER A 96 -39.11 -21.32 20.57
CA SER A 96 -40.56 -21.17 20.41
C SER A 96 -40.94 -21.06 18.93
N LEU A 97 -42.23 -21.27 18.60
CA LEU A 97 -42.74 -21.05 17.25
C LEU A 97 -42.80 -19.56 16.85
N THR A 98 -42.76 -18.66 17.83
CA THR A 98 -42.76 -17.19 17.60
C THR A 98 -41.37 -16.63 17.44
N SER A 99 -40.33 -17.36 17.85
CA SER A 99 -38.94 -16.93 17.70
C SER A 99 -38.41 -17.25 16.31
N THR A 100 -37.63 -16.37 15.76
CA THR A 100 -36.84 -16.61 14.56
C THR A 100 -35.48 -17.24 14.90
N PHE A 101 -34.98 -18.12 14.04
CA PHE A 101 -33.66 -18.70 14.27
C PHE A 101 -32.81 -18.78 12.99
N ALA A 102 -31.53 -18.91 13.20
CA ALA A 102 -30.55 -19.26 12.15
C ALA A 102 -29.63 -20.38 12.62
N VAL A 103 -28.96 -21.03 11.67
CA VAL A 103 -27.87 -21.98 11.96
C VAL A 103 -26.56 -21.44 11.45
N ASP A 104 -25.58 -21.37 12.33
CA ASP A 104 -24.20 -21.02 12.01
C ASP A 104 -23.32 -22.28 12.06
N ALA A 105 -22.81 -22.71 10.90
CA ALA A 105 -22.06 -23.95 10.77
C ALA A 105 -20.56 -23.70 10.54
N HIS A 106 -19.74 -24.42 11.26
CA HIS A 106 -18.29 -24.33 11.22
C HIS A 106 -17.62 -25.69 11.05
N GLY A 107 -16.45 -25.67 10.41
CA GLY A 107 -15.68 -26.87 10.16
C GLY A 107 -16.25 -27.74 9.04
N THR A 108 -15.47 -28.74 8.62
CA THR A 108 -15.78 -29.66 7.51
C THR A 108 -15.12 -31.01 7.79
N ASN A 109 -15.58 -32.05 7.10
CA ASN A 109 -14.92 -33.34 7.02
C ASN A 109 -14.88 -33.86 5.57
N ASN A 110 -14.54 -35.09 5.35
CA ASN A 110 -14.38 -35.67 4.01
C ASN A 110 -15.69 -35.69 3.20
N GLU A 111 -16.85 -35.85 3.86
CA GLU A 111 -18.17 -35.88 3.24
C GLU A 111 -18.86 -34.51 3.31
N LEU A 112 -18.80 -33.85 4.46
CA LEU A 112 -19.40 -32.57 4.73
C LEU A 112 -18.41 -31.41 4.42
N ARG A 113 -18.21 -31.13 3.12
CA ARG A 113 -17.17 -30.21 2.63
C ARG A 113 -17.60 -28.75 2.54
N ASN A 114 -18.89 -28.44 2.75
CA ASN A 114 -19.44 -27.11 2.59
C ASN A 114 -20.24 -26.72 3.83
N THR A 115 -19.79 -25.67 4.55
CA THR A 115 -20.44 -25.16 5.76
C THR A 115 -21.86 -24.65 5.50
N GLN A 116 -22.15 -24.10 4.32
CA GLN A 116 -23.49 -23.68 3.94
C GLN A 116 -24.44 -24.88 3.82
N PHE A 117 -23.98 -25.97 3.23
CA PHE A 117 -24.75 -27.23 3.17
C PHE A 117 -24.98 -27.82 4.56
N ILE A 118 -23.96 -27.82 5.44
CA ILE A 118 -24.08 -28.25 6.84
C ILE A 118 -25.14 -27.41 7.55
N ALA A 119 -25.11 -26.07 7.40
CA ALA A 119 -26.09 -25.17 8.01
C ALA A 119 -27.53 -25.46 7.54
N LEU A 120 -27.73 -25.69 6.22
CA LEU A 120 -29.03 -26.02 5.66
C LEU A 120 -29.52 -27.37 6.17
N ARG A 121 -28.66 -28.38 6.20
CA ARG A 121 -29.05 -29.73 6.69
C ARG A 121 -29.38 -29.72 8.18
N ALA A 122 -28.59 -28.96 8.96
CA ALA A 122 -28.87 -28.75 10.38
C ALA A 122 -30.20 -28.00 10.59
N LYS A 123 -30.45 -26.95 9.84
CA LYS A 123 -31.71 -26.19 9.84
C LYS A 123 -32.92 -27.11 9.55
N ASP A 124 -32.80 -27.98 8.55
CA ASP A 124 -33.88 -28.89 8.18
C ASP A 124 -34.18 -29.86 9.35
N ALA A 125 -33.16 -30.40 10.03
CA ALA A 125 -33.33 -31.25 11.21
C ALA A 125 -34.07 -30.53 12.35
N VAL A 126 -33.70 -29.26 12.66
CA VAL A 126 -34.38 -28.44 13.66
C VAL A 126 -35.84 -28.17 13.28
N CYS A 127 -36.10 -27.77 12.03
CA CYS A 127 -37.45 -27.49 11.53
C CYS A 127 -38.33 -28.74 11.58
N ASP A 128 -37.85 -29.88 11.17
CA ASP A 128 -38.60 -31.13 11.13
C ASP A 128 -38.88 -31.68 12.54
N ARG A 129 -37.96 -31.47 13.49
CA ARG A 129 -38.22 -31.77 14.91
C ARG A 129 -39.35 -30.93 15.46
N LEU A 130 -39.27 -29.61 15.30
CA LEU A 130 -40.31 -28.70 15.83
C LEU A 130 -41.65 -28.89 15.12
N GLN A 131 -41.67 -29.16 13.80
CA GLN A 131 -42.90 -29.57 13.09
C GLN A 131 -43.54 -30.83 13.69
N ALA A 132 -42.70 -31.82 14.00
CA ALA A 132 -43.20 -33.09 14.57
C ALA A 132 -43.70 -32.93 16.01
N LYS A 133 -43.12 -32.05 16.82
CA LYS A 133 -43.46 -31.86 18.25
C LYS A 133 -44.48 -30.78 18.51
N LEU A 134 -44.40 -29.65 17.78
CA LEU A 134 -45.22 -28.46 18.00
C LEU A 134 -46.25 -28.22 16.88
N GLY A 135 -46.26 -29.04 15.82
CA GLY A 135 -47.22 -28.98 14.73
C GLY A 135 -46.95 -27.90 13.68
N ALA A 136 -45.89 -27.08 13.84
CA ALA A 136 -45.54 -26.03 12.91
C ALA A 136 -44.01 -25.86 12.79
N ARG A 137 -43.57 -25.30 11.69
CA ARG A 137 -42.19 -24.94 11.46
C ARG A 137 -41.89 -23.55 12.00
N PRO A 138 -40.74 -23.31 12.68
CA PRO A 138 -40.33 -22.00 13.11
C PRO A 138 -39.86 -21.16 11.90
N SER A 139 -39.87 -19.83 12.06
CA SER A 139 -39.38 -18.89 11.07
C SER A 139 -37.83 -18.86 11.07
N VAL A 140 -37.25 -18.83 9.87
CA VAL A 140 -35.79 -18.73 9.69
C VAL A 140 -35.42 -17.32 9.24
N GLU A 141 -34.56 -16.64 10.02
CA GLU A 141 -34.07 -15.31 9.73
C GLU A 141 -32.55 -15.30 9.85
N THR A 142 -31.87 -15.02 8.77
CA THR A 142 -30.39 -15.12 8.70
C THR A 142 -29.65 -13.84 9.08
N ARG A 143 -30.32 -12.68 9.03
CA ARG A 143 -29.67 -11.41 9.32
C ARG A 143 -29.69 -11.02 10.79
N HIS A 144 -30.87 -11.18 11.43
CA HIS A 144 -31.10 -10.78 12.81
C HIS A 144 -31.98 -11.82 13.54
N PRO A 145 -31.53 -13.09 13.62
CA PRO A 145 -32.30 -14.11 14.29
C PRO A 145 -32.42 -13.81 15.79
N ASP A 146 -33.52 -14.29 16.42
CA ASP A 146 -33.67 -14.21 17.86
C ASP A 146 -32.75 -15.22 18.55
N VAL A 147 -32.52 -16.38 17.92
CA VAL A 147 -31.64 -17.43 18.42
C VAL A 147 -30.73 -17.94 17.29
N THR A 148 -29.46 -18.12 17.57
CA THR A 148 -28.51 -18.75 16.64
C THR A 148 -28.10 -20.12 17.17
N VAL A 149 -28.42 -21.17 16.41
CA VAL A 149 -27.93 -22.54 16.64
C VAL A 149 -26.57 -22.66 16.03
N VAL A 150 -25.57 -23.13 16.77
CA VAL A 150 -24.23 -23.40 16.30
C VAL A 150 -24.07 -24.90 16.03
N ALA A 151 -23.54 -25.26 14.85
CA ALA A 151 -23.19 -26.64 14.49
C ALA A 151 -21.72 -26.70 14.07
N ARG A 152 -20.89 -27.34 14.88
CA ARG A 152 -19.43 -27.38 14.62
C ARG A 152 -18.98 -28.80 14.31
N VAL A 153 -18.65 -29.06 13.05
CA VAL A 153 -18.19 -30.36 12.57
C VAL A 153 -16.66 -30.45 12.70
N ARG A 154 -16.20 -31.53 13.32
CA ARG A 154 -14.78 -31.89 13.39
C ARG A 154 -14.63 -33.40 13.29
N ASN A 155 -13.89 -33.85 12.28
CA ASN A 155 -13.85 -35.26 11.92
C ASN A 155 -15.27 -35.81 11.71
N ASP A 156 -15.65 -36.92 12.32
CA ASP A 156 -16.93 -37.57 12.19
C ASP A 156 -17.94 -37.19 13.30
N ARG A 157 -17.70 -36.06 13.96
CA ARG A 157 -18.56 -35.59 15.08
C ARG A 157 -19.00 -34.14 14.89
N VAL A 158 -20.20 -33.83 15.38
CA VAL A 158 -20.72 -32.49 15.53
C VAL A 158 -20.82 -32.11 17.00
N THR A 159 -20.40 -30.89 17.36
CA THR A 159 -20.77 -30.20 18.60
C THR A 159 -21.84 -29.19 18.23
N TYR A 160 -22.96 -29.20 18.94
CA TYR A 160 -24.07 -28.31 18.69
C TYR A 160 -24.48 -27.54 19.94
N GLY A 161 -25.01 -26.34 19.76
CA GLY A 161 -25.31 -25.45 20.88
C GLY A 161 -26.00 -24.16 20.48
N ILE A 162 -26.14 -23.26 21.46
CA ILE A 162 -26.74 -21.93 21.29
C ILE A 162 -25.68 -20.86 21.42
N ASP A 163 -25.59 -19.94 20.44
CA ASP A 163 -24.78 -18.74 20.57
C ASP A 163 -25.44 -17.72 21.49
N LEU A 164 -24.89 -17.55 22.67
CA LEU A 164 -25.40 -16.61 23.66
C LEU A 164 -25.05 -15.14 23.28
N SER A 165 -24.11 -14.94 22.41
CA SER A 165 -23.67 -13.59 22.01
C SER A 165 -24.62 -12.92 21.01
N GLY A 166 -25.20 -13.68 20.08
CA GLY A 166 -26.00 -13.21 18.95
C GLY A 166 -25.11 -12.56 17.90
N GLU A 167 -24.73 -11.30 18.07
CA GLU A 167 -23.68 -10.67 17.27
C GLU A 167 -22.30 -10.85 17.93
N PRO A 168 -21.18 -10.79 17.17
CA PRO A 168 -19.85 -10.87 17.77
C PRO A 168 -19.65 -9.84 18.88
N LEU A 169 -19.05 -10.24 20.01
CA LEU A 169 -18.90 -9.41 21.20
C LEU A 169 -18.03 -8.16 20.98
N PHE A 170 -17.13 -8.19 19.98
CA PHE A 170 -16.36 -7.02 19.61
C PHE A 170 -17.18 -5.94 18.89
N ARG A 171 -18.43 -6.21 18.46
CA ARG A 171 -19.34 -5.18 17.92
C ARG A 171 -19.96 -4.41 19.09
N ARG A 172 -19.24 -3.41 19.54
CA ARG A 172 -19.63 -2.46 20.60
C ARG A 172 -19.97 -1.10 19.98
N ALA A 173 -20.67 -0.24 20.71
CA ALA A 173 -21.05 1.09 20.20
C ALA A 173 -19.86 1.96 19.76
N SER A 174 -18.70 1.74 20.34
CA SER A 174 -17.45 2.41 19.98
C SER A 174 -16.88 2.00 18.62
N THR A 175 -17.35 0.88 18.05
CA THR A 175 -16.87 0.35 16.76
C THR A 175 -17.63 0.93 15.58
N ARG A 176 -17.75 2.24 15.51
CA ARG A 176 -18.11 2.87 14.26
C ARG A 176 -17.06 2.45 13.23
N ARG A 177 -17.51 1.87 12.10
CA ARG A 177 -16.63 1.63 10.96
C ARG A 177 -15.86 2.91 10.75
N ALA A 178 -14.53 2.85 10.88
CA ALA A 178 -13.69 3.95 10.46
C ALA A 178 -14.12 4.30 9.02
N ALA A 179 -14.50 5.54 8.81
CA ALA A 179 -14.58 6.07 7.46
C ALA A 179 -13.21 5.80 6.83
N ASP A 180 -13.15 5.74 5.53
CA ASP A 180 -11.94 5.52 4.72
C ASP A 180 -11.00 6.75 4.86
N ASP A 181 -10.60 7.03 6.11
CA ASP A 181 -9.82 8.21 6.54
C ASP A 181 -8.31 7.91 6.67
N GLY A 182 -7.90 6.68 6.34
CA GLY A 182 -6.50 6.25 6.39
C GLY A 182 -5.94 6.05 7.81
N LEU A 183 -6.77 6.15 8.86
CA LEU A 183 -6.31 5.96 10.25
C LEU A 183 -6.22 4.50 10.68
N GLY A 184 -6.86 3.61 9.93
CA GLY A 184 -6.99 2.20 10.32
C GLY A 184 -8.03 2.00 11.44
N GLY A 185 -8.66 0.85 11.47
CA GLY A 185 -9.68 0.50 12.46
C GLY A 185 -9.28 -0.77 13.20
N LEU A 186 -8.55 -0.67 14.31
CA LEU A 186 -8.27 -1.83 15.16
C LEU A 186 -9.58 -2.35 15.76
N ARG A 187 -9.80 -3.65 15.66
CA ARG A 187 -10.98 -4.28 16.31
C ARG A 187 -10.80 -4.27 17.82
N PRO A 188 -11.89 -4.09 18.60
CA PRO A 188 -11.84 -4.06 20.08
C PRO A 188 -11.24 -5.30 20.73
N ASP A 189 -11.48 -6.48 20.19
CA ASP A 189 -10.91 -7.73 20.70
C ASP A 189 -9.37 -7.79 20.51
N TYR A 190 -8.84 -7.21 19.42
CA TYR A 190 -7.39 -7.05 19.23
C TYR A 190 -6.82 -6.02 20.21
N ALA A 191 -7.48 -4.86 20.36
CA ALA A 191 -7.06 -3.87 21.34
C ALA A 191 -7.03 -4.45 22.78
N ALA A 192 -8.05 -5.22 23.13
CA ALA A 192 -8.11 -5.90 24.41
C ALA A 192 -7.00 -6.95 24.60
N ALA A 193 -6.69 -7.73 23.54
CA ALA A 193 -5.59 -8.71 23.58
C ALA A 193 -4.22 -8.03 23.75
N VAL A 194 -3.97 -6.93 23.03
CA VAL A 194 -2.76 -6.09 23.18
C VAL A 194 -2.62 -5.60 24.63
N LEU A 195 -3.68 -5.03 25.20
CA LEU A 195 -3.70 -4.54 26.59
C LEU A 195 -3.51 -5.67 27.61
N ALA A 196 -4.10 -6.84 27.36
CA ALA A 196 -3.97 -8.00 28.23
C ALA A 196 -2.54 -8.54 28.25
N MET A 197 -1.92 -8.69 27.08
CA MET A 197 -0.51 -9.11 26.95
C MET A 197 0.45 -8.08 27.54
N GLY A 198 0.18 -6.77 27.35
CA GLY A 198 0.90 -5.69 28.04
C GLY A 198 0.66 -5.65 29.57
N ALA A 199 -0.23 -6.49 30.08
CA ALA A 199 -0.63 -6.55 31.48
C ALA A 199 -1.23 -5.24 32.03
N TRP A 200 -2.00 -4.50 31.19
CA TRP A 200 -2.68 -3.26 31.56
C TRP A 200 -3.50 -3.37 32.86
N HIS A 201 -4.12 -4.54 33.12
CA HIS A 201 -4.86 -4.83 34.34
C HIS A 201 -4.01 -4.67 35.63
N ARG A 202 -2.67 -4.81 35.54
CA ARG A 202 -1.77 -4.56 36.70
C ARG A 202 -1.56 -3.06 36.91
N CYS A 203 -1.40 -2.28 35.84
CA CYS A 203 -1.34 -0.82 35.92
C CYS A 203 -2.62 -0.23 36.51
N CYS A 204 -3.80 -0.74 36.09
CA CYS A 204 -5.11 -0.30 36.60
C CYS A 204 -5.31 -0.49 38.13
N ARG A 205 -4.49 -1.31 38.77
CA ARG A 205 -4.52 -1.50 40.26
C ARG A 205 -3.66 -0.50 41.01
N ARG A 206 -2.93 0.36 40.28
CA ARG A 206 -2.12 1.44 40.84
C ARG A 206 -2.95 2.71 40.94
N ASP A 207 -2.42 3.70 41.72
CA ASP A 207 -3.15 4.94 41.94
C ASP A 207 -3.28 5.84 40.73
N ASP A 208 -2.23 5.93 39.91
CA ASP A 208 -2.17 6.80 38.73
C ASP A 208 -1.79 6.01 37.46
N PRO A 209 -2.70 5.11 36.97
CA PRO A 209 -2.42 4.29 35.80
C PRO A 209 -2.20 5.17 34.56
N THR A 210 -1.08 4.96 33.88
CA THR A 210 -0.67 5.74 32.70
C THR A 210 -0.59 4.83 31.48
N LEU A 211 -1.31 5.18 30.42
CA LEU A 211 -1.21 4.54 29.12
C LEU A 211 -0.68 5.54 28.08
N ALA A 212 0.46 5.20 27.45
CA ALA A 212 0.97 5.89 26.29
C ALA A 212 0.66 5.08 25.03
N VAL A 213 0.03 5.67 24.03
CA VAL A 213 -0.32 4.99 22.77
C VAL A 213 0.36 5.68 21.60
N ALA A 214 1.27 4.98 20.91
CA ALA A 214 1.77 5.38 19.63
C ALA A 214 0.87 4.81 18.52
N PHE A 215 0.44 5.67 17.59
CA PHE A 215 -0.50 5.36 16.53
C PHE A 215 -1.87 4.93 17.03
N SER A 216 -2.53 5.85 17.73
CA SER A 216 -3.87 5.63 18.29
C SER A 216 -4.97 5.36 17.26
N GLY A 217 -4.75 5.74 16.00
CA GLY A 217 -5.65 5.47 14.88
C GLY A 217 -7.08 5.93 15.15
N SER A 218 -8.03 5.01 15.03
CA SER A 218 -9.45 5.24 15.36
C SER A 218 -9.72 5.46 16.85
N GLY A 219 -8.70 5.29 17.73
CA GLY A 219 -8.85 5.45 19.19
C GLY A 219 -9.41 4.23 19.92
N THR A 220 -9.58 3.09 19.24
CA THR A 220 -10.15 1.87 19.84
C THR A 220 -9.32 1.40 21.03
N LEU A 221 -7.99 1.37 20.90
CA LEU A 221 -7.08 0.93 21.97
C LEU A 221 -7.19 1.82 23.22
N VAL A 222 -7.29 3.12 23.02
CA VAL A 222 -7.48 4.10 24.10
C VAL A 222 -8.83 3.89 24.81
N ALA A 223 -9.91 3.69 24.04
CA ALA A 223 -11.25 3.47 24.59
C ALA A 223 -11.35 2.15 25.37
N GLU A 224 -10.76 1.06 24.86
CA GLU A 224 -10.70 -0.22 25.56
C GLU A 224 -9.87 -0.12 26.85
N ALA A 225 -8.76 0.58 26.83
CA ALA A 225 -7.93 0.78 28.01
C ALA A 225 -8.64 1.59 29.09
N ALA A 226 -9.29 2.69 28.70
CA ALA A 226 -10.07 3.51 29.62
C ALA A 226 -11.26 2.73 30.20
N SER A 227 -12.01 2.01 29.36
CA SER A 227 -13.10 1.14 29.78
C SER A 227 -12.64 0.08 30.79
N ALA A 228 -11.44 -0.50 30.60
CA ALA A 228 -10.86 -1.48 31.52
C ALA A 228 -10.41 -0.83 32.84
N ALA A 229 -9.76 0.35 32.80
CA ALA A 229 -9.30 1.07 33.98
C ALA A 229 -10.44 1.55 34.87
N LEU A 230 -11.55 1.95 34.26
CA LEU A 230 -12.76 2.42 34.94
C LEU A 230 -13.75 1.28 35.26
N ASP A 231 -13.32 0.02 35.15
CA ASP A 231 -14.11 -1.16 35.50
C ASP A 231 -15.50 -1.19 34.83
N ARG A 232 -15.59 -0.71 33.59
CA ARG A 232 -16.82 -0.66 32.83
C ARG A 232 -16.94 -1.88 31.92
N ALA A 233 -18.01 -2.66 32.08
CA ALA A 233 -18.25 -3.83 31.26
C ALA A 233 -18.47 -3.44 29.79
N PRO A 234 -17.77 -4.06 28.83
CA PRO A 234 -17.93 -3.73 27.40
C PRO A 234 -19.33 -4.07 26.86
N GLY A 235 -20.00 -5.03 27.49
CA GLY A 235 -21.36 -5.46 27.12
C GLY A 235 -22.45 -4.44 27.44
N LEU A 236 -22.21 -3.45 28.30
CA LEU A 236 -23.17 -2.37 28.59
C LEU A 236 -23.46 -1.48 27.36
N LEU A 237 -22.61 -1.53 26.35
CA LEU A 237 -22.80 -0.79 25.09
C LEU A 237 -23.66 -1.56 24.07
N ARG A 238 -24.13 -2.76 24.41
CA ARG A 238 -24.89 -3.63 23.51
C ARG A 238 -26.35 -3.58 23.82
N THR A 239 -27.19 -3.63 22.79
CA THR A 239 -28.67 -3.60 22.93
C THR A 239 -29.33 -4.92 22.59
N ARG A 240 -28.59 -5.90 22.03
CA ARG A 240 -29.11 -7.20 21.61
C ARG A 240 -28.16 -8.32 22.03
N TRP A 241 -28.78 -9.43 22.49
CA TRP A 241 -28.05 -10.63 22.91
C TRP A 241 -28.72 -11.87 22.28
N GLY A 242 -27.92 -12.90 22.00
CA GLY A 242 -28.42 -14.14 21.38
C GLY A 242 -29.25 -15.00 22.30
N PHE A 243 -29.22 -14.76 23.60
CA PHE A 243 -30.01 -15.46 24.59
C PHE A 243 -31.39 -14.82 24.85
N THR A 244 -31.67 -13.60 24.45
CA THR A 244 -32.94 -12.89 24.74
C THR A 244 -34.14 -13.61 24.15
N GLY A 245 -34.03 -14.24 22.99
CA GLY A 245 -35.10 -15.03 22.37
C GLY A 245 -35.04 -16.53 22.66
N TRP A 246 -34.07 -16.97 23.46
CA TRP A 246 -33.92 -18.38 23.84
C TRP A 246 -34.79 -18.74 25.03
N LEU A 247 -35.53 -19.85 24.95
CA LEU A 247 -36.47 -20.28 26.03
C LEU A 247 -35.78 -20.61 27.37
N GLY A 248 -34.46 -20.92 27.32
CA GLY A 248 -33.67 -21.16 28.52
C GLY A 248 -33.12 -19.91 29.18
N HIS A 249 -33.50 -18.70 28.71
CA HIS A 249 -33.01 -17.42 29.27
C HIS A 249 -33.49 -17.22 30.72
N ASP A 250 -32.58 -16.79 31.58
CA ASP A 250 -32.84 -16.42 32.97
C ASP A 250 -32.73 -14.88 33.10
N GLU A 251 -33.91 -14.22 33.01
CA GLU A 251 -33.99 -12.75 33.00
C GLU A 251 -33.56 -12.16 34.37
N ASP A 252 -33.87 -12.83 35.46
CA ASP A 252 -33.52 -12.38 36.82
C ASP A 252 -31.99 -12.41 37.01
N ALA A 253 -31.34 -13.51 36.61
CA ALA A 253 -29.86 -13.62 36.64
C ALA A 253 -29.17 -12.58 35.76
N TRP A 254 -29.75 -12.30 34.58
CA TRP A 254 -29.22 -11.28 33.68
C TRP A 254 -29.39 -9.87 34.25
N ALA A 255 -30.57 -9.52 34.77
CA ALA A 255 -30.86 -8.22 35.41
C ALA A 255 -29.94 -7.95 36.60
N ALA A 256 -29.66 -8.97 37.44
CA ALA A 256 -28.71 -8.85 38.53
C ALA A 256 -27.29 -8.55 38.08
N LEU A 257 -26.81 -9.16 36.98
CA LEU A 257 -25.50 -8.91 36.41
C LEU A 257 -25.40 -7.52 35.79
N LEU A 258 -26.46 -7.03 35.14
CA LEU A 258 -26.48 -5.65 34.63
C LEU A 258 -26.41 -4.64 35.77
N ALA A 259 -27.18 -4.83 36.86
CA ALA A 259 -27.12 -3.95 38.02
C ALA A 259 -25.72 -3.94 38.69
N GLU A 260 -25.07 -5.11 38.83
CA GLU A 260 -23.68 -5.23 39.27
C GLU A 260 -22.71 -4.42 38.34
N ALA A 261 -22.91 -4.52 37.01
CA ALA A 261 -22.06 -3.86 36.06
C ALA A 261 -22.25 -2.34 36.07
N ASP A 262 -23.47 -1.85 36.23
CA ASP A 262 -23.77 -0.42 36.37
C ASP A 262 -23.15 0.16 37.65
N GLU A 263 -23.32 -0.50 38.78
CA GLU A 263 -22.67 -0.10 40.04
C GLU A 263 -21.14 -0.03 39.93
N ARG A 264 -20.54 -1.04 39.29
CA ARG A 264 -19.08 -1.05 39.06
C ARG A 264 -18.64 0.08 38.13
N ALA A 265 -19.41 0.38 37.09
CA ALA A 265 -19.13 1.47 36.17
C ALA A 265 -19.23 2.85 36.87
N GLU A 266 -20.22 3.06 37.76
CA GLU A 266 -20.38 4.27 38.55
C GLU A 266 -19.18 4.47 39.52
N LYS A 267 -18.81 3.41 40.24
CA LYS A 267 -17.62 3.42 41.12
C LYS A 267 -16.34 3.65 40.31
N GLY A 268 -16.24 3.02 39.15
CA GLY A 268 -15.11 3.19 38.25
C GLY A 268 -14.95 4.63 37.76
N ALA A 269 -16.06 5.31 37.43
CA ALA A 269 -16.06 6.68 36.93
C ALA A 269 -15.36 7.67 37.91
N THR A 270 -15.43 7.43 39.23
CA THR A 270 -14.75 8.26 40.23
C THR A 270 -13.21 8.26 40.12
N ARG A 271 -12.65 7.31 39.35
CA ARG A 271 -11.19 7.20 39.12
C ARG A 271 -10.73 7.89 37.84
N ALA A 272 -11.67 8.51 37.07
CA ALA A 272 -11.37 9.11 35.78
C ALA A 272 -10.25 10.16 35.82
N GLU A 273 -10.19 10.98 36.90
CA GLU A 273 -9.19 12.02 37.08
C GLU A 273 -7.78 11.47 37.33
N LYS A 274 -7.67 10.24 37.83
CA LYS A 274 -6.40 9.54 38.08
C LYS A 274 -5.87 8.77 36.88
N LEU A 275 -6.67 8.60 35.84
CA LEU A 275 -6.30 7.87 34.63
C LEU A 275 -5.61 8.80 33.64
N HIS A 276 -4.35 8.52 33.34
CA HIS A 276 -3.55 9.29 32.40
C HIS A 276 -3.48 8.61 31.03
N LEU A 277 -4.21 9.17 30.06
CA LEU A 277 -4.19 8.71 28.65
C LEU A 277 -3.36 9.69 27.82
N VAL A 278 -2.31 9.16 27.19
CA VAL A 278 -1.40 9.93 26.34
C VAL A 278 -1.36 9.29 24.96
N THR A 279 -1.48 10.10 23.91
CA THR A 279 -1.36 9.59 22.54
C THR A 279 -0.37 10.41 21.74
N ILE A 280 0.37 9.74 20.87
CA ILE A 280 1.23 10.34 19.87
C ILE A 280 0.92 9.68 18.53
N ASP A 281 0.31 10.44 17.62
CA ASP A 281 -0.06 9.93 16.29
C ASP A 281 0.03 11.07 15.28
N PRO A 282 1.02 11.07 14.38
CA PRO A 282 1.23 12.15 13.42
C PRO A 282 0.16 12.19 12.32
N ARG A 283 -0.69 11.15 12.21
CA ARG A 283 -1.71 11.07 11.17
C ARG A 283 -2.85 12.06 11.46
N LYS A 284 -3.23 12.80 10.41
CA LYS A 284 -4.28 13.83 10.49
C LYS A 284 -5.61 13.24 10.98
N GLY A 285 -6.17 13.83 12.03
CA GLY A 285 -7.47 13.41 12.56
C GLY A 285 -7.41 12.38 13.69
N ALA A 286 -6.28 11.71 13.95
CA ALA A 286 -6.15 10.68 14.97
C ALA A 286 -6.54 11.17 16.38
N ALA A 287 -6.09 12.35 16.79
CA ALA A 287 -6.46 12.95 18.08
C ALA A 287 -7.97 13.21 18.22
N ALA A 288 -8.63 13.59 17.14
CA ALA A 288 -10.08 13.80 17.12
C ALA A 288 -10.83 12.46 17.16
N ALA A 289 -10.32 11.44 16.44
CA ALA A 289 -10.87 10.09 16.43
C ALA A 289 -10.78 9.44 17.82
N ALA A 290 -9.64 9.56 18.49
CA ALA A 290 -9.45 9.04 19.85
C ALA A 290 -10.45 9.63 20.85
N ARG A 291 -10.65 10.95 20.84
CA ARG A 291 -11.68 11.63 21.65
C ARG A 291 -13.10 11.19 21.28
N ALA A 292 -13.37 10.97 19.99
CA ALA A 292 -14.68 10.49 19.54
C ALA A 292 -14.95 9.06 20.02
N SER A 293 -13.95 8.18 20.02
CA SER A 293 -14.07 6.80 20.52
C SER A 293 -14.34 6.74 22.02
N LEU A 294 -13.68 7.59 22.83
CA LEU A 294 -13.99 7.70 24.27
C LEU A 294 -15.44 8.11 24.49
N ARG A 295 -15.93 9.16 23.82
CA ARG A 295 -17.32 9.59 23.91
C ARG A 295 -18.32 8.53 23.46
N ALA A 296 -18.01 7.80 22.36
CA ALA A 296 -18.86 6.73 21.86
C ALA A 296 -18.93 5.55 22.84
N ALA A 297 -17.87 5.34 23.63
CA ALA A 297 -17.85 4.37 24.72
C ALA A 297 -18.52 4.90 25.99
N GLY A 298 -19.06 6.12 26.01
CA GLY A 298 -19.67 6.75 27.17
C GLY A 298 -18.67 7.04 28.29
N LEU A 299 -17.41 7.35 27.93
CA LEU A 299 -16.33 7.61 28.85
C LEU A 299 -15.96 9.10 28.80
N ASP A 300 -16.02 9.75 29.97
CA ASP A 300 -15.58 11.14 30.14
C ASP A 300 -14.18 11.14 30.81
N VAL A 301 -13.17 10.98 29.97
CA VAL A 301 -11.76 10.92 30.41
C VAL A 301 -10.93 11.86 29.53
N ALA A 302 -10.07 12.63 30.19
CA ALA A 302 -9.13 13.50 29.50
C ALA A 302 -8.05 12.69 28.75
N ILE A 303 -7.72 13.12 27.53
CA ILE A 303 -6.65 12.52 26.72
C ILE A 303 -5.67 13.61 26.26
N ALA A 304 -4.39 13.43 26.55
CA ALA A 304 -3.30 14.26 26.06
C ALA A 304 -2.83 13.74 24.71
N SER A 305 -3.04 14.53 23.65
CA SER A 305 -2.53 14.22 22.30
C SER A 305 -1.29 15.06 22.03
N LEU A 306 -0.14 14.42 21.90
CA LEU A 306 1.18 15.05 21.83
C LEU A 306 1.65 15.20 20.38
N ALA A 307 2.48 16.20 20.14
CA ALA A 307 2.99 16.54 18.82
C ALA A 307 4.39 15.93 18.55
N SER A 308 5.17 15.62 19.60
CA SER A 308 6.55 15.15 19.45
C SER A 308 6.94 14.09 20.50
N ALA A 309 7.97 13.29 20.18
CA ALA A 309 8.56 12.33 21.09
C ALA A 309 9.18 13.00 22.32
N ASP A 310 9.76 14.19 22.17
CA ASP A 310 10.33 14.96 23.31
C ASP A 310 9.24 15.40 24.30
N GLU A 311 8.05 15.73 23.81
CA GLU A 311 6.90 16.04 24.65
C GLU A 311 6.43 14.78 25.39
N LEU A 312 6.44 13.63 24.73
CA LEU A 312 6.14 12.33 25.34
C LEU A 312 7.14 12.01 26.45
N ALA A 313 8.44 12.15 26.22
CA ALA A 313 9.48 11.91 27.21
C ALA A 313 9.29 12.80 28.44
N ARG A 314 9.03 14.10 28.26
CA ARG A 314 8.76 15.02 29.39
C ARG A 314 7.50 14.65 30.15
N ARG A 315 6.47 14.16 29.46
CA ARG A 315 5.20 13.78 30.10
C ARG A 315 5.32 12.49 30.90
N LEU A 316 6.12 11.54 30.45
CA LEU A 316 6.30 10.24 31.09
C LEU A 316 7.42 10.22 32.15
N ALA A 317 8.33 11.21 32.14
CA ALA A 317 9.45 11.27 33.11
C ALA A 317 9.05 11.14 34.60
N PRO A 318 7.94 11.74 35.07
CA PRO A 318 7.50 11.58 36.46
C PRO A 318 6.64 10.33 36.69
N ALA A 319 6.30 9.52 35.69
CA ALA A 319 5.39 8.40 35.82
C ALA A 319 6.06 7.19 36.53
N ASP A 320 5.27 6.48 37.33
CA ASP A 320 5.71 5.21 37.94
C ASP A 320 5.77 4.11 36.88
N ALA A 321 6.93 3.48 36.73
CA ALA A 321 7.13 2.39 35.76
C ALA A 321 6.14 1.24 35.98
N SER A 322 5.81 0.90 37.21
CA SER A 322 4.88 -0.18 37.55
C SER A 322 3.40 0.16 37.23
N ALA A 323 3.09 1.45 37.07
CA ALA A 323 1.77 1.96 36.69
C ALA A 323 1.67 2.34 35.22
N THR A 324 2.78 2.22 34.45
CA THR A 324 2.89 2.71 33.08
C THR A 324 2.95 1.56 32.08
N LEU A 325 2.11 1.64 31.05
CA LEU A 325 2.16 0.81 29.86
C LEU A 325 2.27 1.69 28.61
N ALA A 326 3.16 1.36 27.70
CA ALA A 326 3.07 1.86 26.33
C ALA A 326 2.49 0.80 25.38
N ALA A 327 1.67 1.23 24.46
CA ALA A 327 1.11 0.39 23.40
C ALA A 327 1.39 1.01 22.03
N VAL A 328 1.84 0.19 21.09
CA VAL A 328 2.17 0.58 19.72
C VAL A 328 1.29 -0.23 18.75
N ASP A 329 0.52 0.45 17.90
CA ASP A 329 -0.29 -0.21 16.88
C ASP A 329 0.26 0.08 15.49
N LEU A 330 0.93 -0.92 14.89
CA LEU A 330 1.43 -0.89 13.52
C LEU A 330 0.60 -1.79 12.58
N SER A 331 -0.58 -2.23 12.98
CA SER A 331 -1.47 -3.08 12.18
C SER A 331 -2.02 -2.41 10.91
N TRP A 332 -1.91 -1.11 10.81
CA TRP A 332 -2.33 -0.29 9.68
C TRP A 332 -1.27 -0.17 8.57
N LEU A 333 -0.04 -0.61 8.81
CA LEU A 333 1.04 -0.57 7.82
C LEU A 333 0.84 -1.66 6.78
N GLY A 334 0.81 -1.26 5.51
CA GLY A 334 0.84 -2.20 4.39
C GLY A 334 2.26 -2.71 4.13
N ALA A 335 2.37 -3.93 3.62
CA ALA A 335 3.67 -4.59 3.36
C ALA A 335 4.59 -3.81 2.38
N ASP A 336 4.03 -2.96 1.53
CA ASP A 336 4.76 -2.20 0.51
C ASP A 336 4.98 -0.71 0.91
N GLU A 337 4.65 -0.30 2.15
CA GLU A 337 4.72 1.09 2.61
C GLU A 337 6.00 1.42 3.39
N LEU A 338 7.16 1.01 2.88
CA LEU A 338 8.47 1.09 3.56
C LEU A 338 8.84 2.47 4.11
N ALA A 339 8.51 3.55 3.40
CA ALA A 339 8.80 4.91 3.90
C ALA A 339 7.96 5.25 5.14
N ARG A 340 6.70 4.80 5.19
CA ARG A 340 5.85 4.92 6.38
C ARG A 340 6.32 4.00 7.50
N GLU A 341 6.82 2.82 7.17
CA GLU A 341 7.39 1.88 8.13
C GLU A 341 8.57 2.50 8.87
N VAL A 342 9.50 3.15 8.18
CA VAL A 342 10.64 3.84 8.83
C VAL A 342 10.17 4.90 9.82
N ALA A 343 9.23 5.75 9.43
CA ALA A 343 8.68 6.78 10.31
C ALA A 343 7.95 6.16 11.52
N ALA A 344 7.21 5.07 11.29
CA ALA A 344 6.48 4.36 12.32
C ALA A 344 7.41 3.66 13.32
N ILE A 345 8.45 2.99 12.84
CA ILE A 345 9.50 2.37 13.66
C ILE A 345 10.24 3.45 14.46
N GLY A 346 10.59 4.57 13.84
CA GLY A 346 11.23 5.69 14.52
C GLY A 346 10.40 6.22 15.70
N LEU A 347 9.08 6.38 15.51
CA LEU A 347 8.19 6.82 16.58
C LEU A 347 7.99 5.74 17.67
N ALA A 348 7.88 4.47 17.28
CA ALA A 348 7.80 3.35 18.22
C ALA A 348 9.06 3.27 19.10
N THR A 349 10.24 3.46 18.50
CA THR A 349 11.54 3.52 19.18
C THR A 349 11.60 4.68 20.14
N ALA A 350 11.25 5.89 19.68
CA ALA A 350 11.22 7.08 20.53
C ALA A 350 10.20 6.94 21.70
N THR A 351 9.11 6.21 21.47
CA THR A 351 8.14 5.89 22.53
C THR A 351 8.76 4.96 23.56
N ALA A 352 9.52 3.94 23.14
CA ALA A 352 10.23 3.04 24.05
C ALA A 352 11.28 3.77 24.88
N ASP A 353 12.03 4.68 24.25
CA ASP A 353 13.08 5.48 24.91
C ASP A 353 12.52 6.52 25.90
N ALA A 354 11.26 6.95 25.69
CA ALA A 354 10.58 7.88 26.59
C ALA A 354 10.02 7.24 27.87
N LEU A 355 9.94 5.90 27.92
CA LEU A 355 9.37 5.19 29.07
C LEU A 355 10.33 5.13 30.24
N PRO A 356 9.82 5.21 31.50
CA PRO A 356 10.60 4.88 32.68
C PRO A 356 11.18 3.46 32.60
N GLN A 357 12.38 3.26 33.15
CA GLN A 357 13.02 1.95 33.20
C GLN A 357 12.16 0.95 33.98
N GLY A 358 11.98 -0.27 33.46
CA GLY A 358 11.11 -1.30 34.04
C GLY A 358 9.63 -1.18 33.64
N SER A 359 9.29 -0.20 32.80
CA SER A 359 7.95 -0.13 32.21
C SER A 359 7.78 -1.21 31.12
N ARG A 360 6.52 -1.53 30.80
CA ARG A 360 6.19 -2.43 29.70
C ARG A 360 5.81 -1.65 28.44
N LEU A 361 6.24 -2.19 27.30
CA LEU A 361 5.81 -1.80 25.99
C LEU A 361 5.19 -3.02 25.30
N VAL A 362 4.00 -2.89 24.75
CA VAL A 362 3.36 -3.92 23.93
C VAL A 362 3.13 -3.39 22.54
N ALA A 363 3.50 -4.16 21.52
CA ALA A 363 3.33 -3.77 20.13
C ALA A 363 2.55 -4.81 19.34
N LEU A 364 1.55 -4.37 18.59
CA LEU A 364 0.92 -5.13 17.51
C LEU A 364 1.56 -4.71 16.18
N SER A 365 2.26 -5.62 15.53
CA SER A 365 3.03 -5.31 14.32
C SER A 365 2.83 -6.32 13.22
N THR A 366 2.70 -5.83 11.99
CA THR A 366 2.76 -6.60 10.73
C THR A 366 4.15 -6.58 10.11
N THR A 367 5.09 -5.79 10.68
CA THR A 367 6.46 -5.71 10.18
C THR A 367 7.42 -6.52 11.05
N PRO A 368 8.30 -7.37 10.45
CA PRO A 368 9.26 -8.18 11.19
C PRO A 368 10.46 -7.38 11.74
N THR A 369 10.62 -6.12 11.33
CA THR A 369 11.80 -5.31 11.65
C THR A 369 11.70 -4.56 12.99
N LEU A 370 10.51 -4.52 13.60
CA LEU A 370 10.27 -3.77 14.84
C LEU A 370 11.14 -4.27 16.00
N ASP A 371 11.22 -5.58 16.20
CA ASP A 371 11.98 -6.20 17.30
C ASP A 371 13.46 -5.79 17.26
N ALA A 372 14.07 -5.85 16.07
CA ALA A 372 15.46 -5.45 15.86
C ALA A 372 15.67 -3.94 16.10
N SER A 373 14.68 -3.12 15.77
CA SER A 373 14.76 -1.67 15.92
C SER A 373 14.61 -1.21 17.36
N LEU A 374 13.76 -1.89 18.14
CA LEU A 374 13.56 -1.56 19.56
C LEU A 374 14.78 -1.96 20.41
N GLY A 375 15.51 -3.01 20.05
CA GLY A 375 16.65 -3.50 20.80
C GLY A 375 16.32 -3.92 22.23
N LEU A 376 15.07 -4.27 22.52
CA LEU A 376 14.54 -4.70 23.81
C LEU A 376 14.30 -6.21 23.82
N ALA A 377 14.45 -6.83 24.97
CA ALA A 377 14.10 -8.24 25.14
C ALA A 377 12.57 -8.43 25.06
N ALA A 378 12.13 -9.31 24.17
CA ALA A 378 10.76 -9.77 24.15
C ALA A 378 10.50 -10.70 25.34
N ILE A 379 9.52 -10.37 26.18
CA ILE A 379 9.13 -11.17 27.35
C ILE A 379 7.92 -12.04 27.09
N ASP A 380 7.12 -11.70 26.08
CA ASP A 380 5.97 -12.49 25.64
C ASP A 380 5.66 -12.18 24.17
N GLN A 381 5.22 -13.20 23.41
CA GLN A 381 4.90 -13.03 22.00
C GLN A 381 3.77 -13.94 21.57
N ALA A 382 2.80 -13.40 20.84
CA ALA A 382 1.73 -14.15 20.20
C ALA A 382 1.64 -13.84 18.70
N ARG A 383 1.55 -14.89 17.87
CA ARG A 383 1.31 -14.74 16.43
C ARG A 383 -0.18 -14.71 16.14
N THR A 384 -0.61 -13.78 15.33
CA THR A 384 -2.00 -13.58 14.93
C THR A 384 -2.09 -13.13 13.47
N PHE A 385 -3.27 -12.72 13.02
CA PHE A 385 -3.51 -12.17 11.68
C PHE A 385 -4.30 -10.88 11.79
N VAL A 386 -3.91 -9.85 11.05
CA VAL A 386 -4.71 -8.64 10.87
C VAL A 386 -5.21 -8.62 9.42
N GLY A 387 -6.50 -8.89 9.23
CA GLY A 387 -7.03 -9.12 7.89
C GLY A 387 -6.47 -10.40 7.26
N ARG A 388 -5.58 -10.28 6.28
CA ARG A 388 -4.88 -11.39 5.61
C ARG A 388 -3.39 -11.44 5.93
N ASP A 389 -2.89 -10.44 6.64
CA ASP A 389 -1.47 -10.28 6.90
C ASP A 389 -1.08 -10.94 8.22
N ASP A 390 0.06 -11.62 8.23
CA ASP A 390 0.67 -12.13 9.45
C ASP A 390 1.03 -10.96 10.36
N ALA A 391 0.73 -11.12 11.65
CA ALA A 391 1.02 -10.12 12.66
C ALA A 391 1.50 -10.76 13.96
N THR A 392 2.24 -9.99 14.75
CA THR A 392 2.68 -10.39 16.09
C THR A 392 2.22 -9.36 17.10
N ILE A 393 1.84 -9.85 18.29
CA ILE A 393 1.77 -9.03 19.50
C ILE A 393 2.97 -9.41 20.34
N THR A 394 3.88 -8.47 20.55
CA THR A 394 5.10 -8.69 21.34
C THR A 394 5.11 -7.73 22.53
N THR A 395 5.45 -8.23 23.70
CA THR A 395 5.61 -7.44 24.92
C THR A 395 7.08 -7.38 25.28
N TYR A 396 7.56 -6.17 25.60
CA TYR A 396 8.93 -5.87 25.98
C TYR A 396 8.97 -5.23 27.37
N GLU A 397 10.12 -5.26 28.02
CA GLU A 397 10.38 -4.53 29.24
C GLU A 397 11.53 -3.54 29.02
N THR A 398 11.32 -2.27 29.35
CA THR A 398 12.34 -1.23 29.16
C THR A 398 13.50 -1.41 30.15
N GLY A 399 14.73 -1.20 29.67
CA GLY A 399 15.94 -1.42 30.48
C GLY A 399 16.47 -2.85 30.44
N THR A 400 15.76 -3.79 29.81
CA THR A 400 16.24 -5.17 29.56
C THR A 400 16.63 -5.29 28.09
N PRO A 401 17.91 -5.20 27.75
CA PRO A 401 18.35 -5.27 26.35
C PRO A 401 18.18 -6.68 25.77
N ALA A 402 17.95 -6.77 24.45
CA ALA A 402 17.87 -8.03 23.74
C ALA A 402 19.22 -8.79 23.79
N ALA A 403 19.18 -10.10 23.95
CA ALA A 403 20.37 -10.92 23.78
C ALA A 403 20.88 -10.81 22.33
N PRO A 404 22.21 -10.82 22.09
CA PRO A 404 22.75 -10.79 20.74
C PRO A 404 22.22 -11.97 19.94
N ALA A 405 21.69 -11.71 18.73
CA ALA A 405 21.35 -12.77 17.79
C ALA A 405 22.64 -13.53 17.44
N ALA A 406 22.69 -14.81 17.71
CA ALA A 406 23.83 -15.66 17.33
C ALA A 406 24.03 -15.58 15.83
N SER A 407 25.22 -15.16 15.41
CA SER A 407 25.62 -15.18 14.01
C SER A 407 25.66 -16.64 13.53
N PRO A 408 25.21 -16.97 12.31
CA PRO A 408 25.33 -18.32 11.76
C PRO A 408 26.77 -18.84 11.70
N ALA A 409 27.78 -17.99 11.88
CA ALA A 409 29.19 -18.34 11.92
C ALA A 409 29.64 -18.92 13.28
N ASP A 410 28.88 -18.69 14.36
CA ASP A 410 29.30 -19.06 15.73
C ASP A 410 28.74 -20.42 16.19
N ALA A 411 27.95 -21.09 15.38
CA ALA A 411 27.36 -22.40 15.71
C ALA A 411 28.37 -23.57 15.72
N ASN A 412 29.63 -23.37 15.31
CA ASN A 412 30.68 -24.42 15.25
C ASN A 412 31.80 -24.27 16.29
N ALA A 413 31.70 -23.32 17.23
CA ALA A 413 32.78 -23.04 18.17
C ALA A 413 32.45 -23.32 19.66
N ALA A 414 31.32 -23.95 19.96
CA ALA A 414 30.91 -24.27 21.33
C ALA A 414 31.28 -25.70 21.75
N GLU A 415 32.59 -26.00 21.82
CA GLU A 415 33.13 -27.03 22.70
C GLU A 415 34.48 -26.55 23.25
N LYS A 416 34.51 -26.33 24.58
CA LYS A 416 35.64 -26.08 25.51
C LYS A 416 35.86 -24.62 25.90
N ASP A 417 35.42 -24.29 27.07
CA ASP A 417 36.22 -24.05 28.28
C ASP A 417 35.36 -23.37 29.36
N ASP A 418 35.25 -24.03 30.50
CA ASP A 418 34.76 -23.48 31.75
C ASP A 418 35.75 -22.45 32.28
N ALA A 419 35.47 -21.19 32.13
CA ALA A 419 36.01 -20.10 32.90
C ALA A 419 34.95 -19.02 33.06
N ALA A 420 34.59 -18.67 34.30
CA ALA A 420 33.65 -17.61 34.63
C ALA A 420 34.06 -16.30 33.94
N ALA A 421 33.46 -16.02 32.80
CA ALA A 421 33.55 -14.73 32.11
C ALA A 421 32.34 -13.87 32.51
N GLU A 422 32.59 -12.64 32.92
CA GLU A 422 31.58 -11.59 33.07
C GLU A 422 30.64 -11.61 31.85
N ALA A 423 29.35 -11.61 32.10
CA ALA A 423 28.34 -11.58 31.07
C ALA A 423 28.64 -10.45 30.09
N PRO A 424 28.82 -10.72 28.79
CA PRO A 424 29.06 -9.68 27.82
C PRO A 424 27.91 -8.69 27.83
N ALA A 425 28.20 -7.40 27.91
CA ALA A 425 27.23 -6.35 27.80
C ALA A 425 26.44 -6.57 26.48
N ALA A 426 25.14 -6.56 26.59
CA ALA A 426 24.24 -6.75 25.43
C ALA A 426 24.59 -5.77 24.31
N PRO A 427 24.47 -6.14 23.04
CA PRO A 427 24.80 -5.26 21.94
C PRO A 427 23.85 -4.06 21.98
N ALA A 428 24.44 -2.89 22.19
CA ALA A 428 23.72 -1.64 22.06
C ALA A 428 23.07 -1.56 20.68
N ARG A 429 21.85 -1.03 20.60
CA ARG A 429 21.16 -0.71 19.35
C ARG A 429 22.16 -0.07 18.37
N ALA A 430 22.23 -0.58 17.14
CA ALA A 430 23.10 0.00 16.13
C ALA A 430 22.63 1.43 15.81
N THR A 431 23.55 2.37 15.82
CA THR A 431 23.26 3.79 15.55
C THR A 431 24.28 4.37 14.58
N VAL A 432 23.85 5.37 13.84
CA VAL A 432 24.71 6.19 12.98
C VAL A 432 24.65 7.62 13.49
N THR A 433 25.81 8.17 13.86
CA THR A 433 25.93 9.59 14.24
C THR A 433 26.32 10.42 13.04
N LEU A 434 25.48 11.35 12.64
CA LEU A 434 25.70 12.28 11.55
C LEU A 434 26.66 13.41 11.98
N LYS A 435 27.14 14.20 11.02
CA LYS A 435 28.12 15.28 11.25
C LYS A 435 27.59 16.45 12.06
N ASP A 436 26.28 16.62 12.11
CA ASP A 436 25.60 17.64 12.91
C ASP A 436 25.35 17.19 14.36
N GLY A 437 25.79 15.97 14.71
CA GLY A 437 25.58 15.36 16.03
C GLY A 437 24.29 14.56 16.16
N THR A 438 23.44 14.55 15.13
CA THR A 438 22.21 13.74 15.12
C THR A 438 22.54 12.26 15.12
N THR A 439 21.99 11.50 16.06
CA THR A 439 22.16 10.04 16.15
C THR A 439 20.88 9.37 15.70
N LEU A 440 20.97 8.51 14.69
CA LEU A 440 19.85 7.78 14.11
C LEU A 440 19.98 6.29 14.42
N PRO A 441 18.91 5.61 14.87
CA PRO A 441 18.89 4.17 14.97
C PRO A 441 18.93 3.56 13.56
N VAL A 442 19.69 2.47 13.41
CA VAL A 442 19.82 1.72 12.15
C VAL A 442 19.68 0.22 12.39
N LEU A 443 19.32 -0.52 11.36
CA LEU A 443 19.15 -1.98 11.41
C LEU A 443 20.45 -2.73 11.08
N VAL A 444 21.34 -2.06 10.31
CA VAL A 444 22.61 -2.64 9.86
C VAL A 444 23.74 -1.75 10.36
N PRO A 445 24.65 -2.26 11.23
CA PRO A 445 25.73 -1.46 11.81
C PRO A 445 26.60 -0.75 10.76
N GLN A 446 26.79 -1.36 9.58
CA GLN A 446 27.61 -0.82 8.50
C GLN A 446 26.93 0.33 7.72
N SER A 447 25.71 0.75 8.10
CA SER A 447 24.99 1.87 7.46
C SER A 447 25.64 3.24 7.73
N ASP A 448 26.62 3.32 8.65
CA ASP A 448 27.52 4.47 8.80
C ASP A 448 28.33 4.76 7.53
N GLN A 449 28.74 3.71 6.80
CA GLN A 449 29.46 3.85 5.53
C GLN A 449 28.56 4.48 4.45
N PHE A 450 27.27 4.09 4.41
CA PHE A 450 26.29 4.70 3.53
C PHE A 450 26.09 6.19 3.87
N ALA A 451 25.88 6.51 5.16
CA ALA A 451 25.71 7.89 5.61
C ALA A 451 26.93 8.77 5.24
N ALA A 452 28.14 8.28 5.51
CA ALA A 452 29.38 8.98 5.18
C ALA A 452 29.54 9.17 3.65
N ARG A 453 29.23 8.15 2.85
CA ARG A 453 29.28 8.21 1.38
C ARG A 453 28.26 9.19 0.84
N LEU A 454 27.00 9.08 1.28
CA LEU A 454 25.93 9.98 0.86
C LEU A 454 26.26 11.44 1.18
N ALA A 455 26.72 11.73 2.39
CA ALA A 455 27.13 13.10 2.79
C ALA A 455 28.25 13.67 1.88
N LYS A 456 29.20 12.82 1.48
CA LYS A 456 30.28 13.21 0.58
C LYS A 456 29.78 13.54 -0.82
N VAL A 457 28.96 12.66 -1.42
CA VAL A 457 28.43 12.88 -2.78
C VAL A 457 27.42 14.02 -2.80
N ALA A 458 26.58 14.15 -1.79
CA ALA A 458 25.62 15.25 -1.63
C ALA A 458 26.31 16.61 -1.65
N LYS A 459 27.42 16.77 -0.91
CA LYS A 459 28.23 18.01 -0.91
C LYS A 459 28.78 18.33 -2.28
N LEU A 460 29.24 17.32 -3.03
CA LEU A 460 29.76 17.50 -4.40
C LEU A 460 28.66 17.92 -5.37
N ARG A 461 27.52 17.21 -5.35
CA ARG A 461 26.36 17.46 -6.21
C ARG A 461 25.71 18.82 -5.90
N ALA A 462 25.57 19.20 -4.64
CA ALA A 462 25.05 20.51 -4.26
C ALA A 462 25.97 21.68 -4.71
N LYS A 463 27.31 21.49 -4.67
CA LYS A 463 28.24 22.47 -5.18
C LYS A 463 28.14 22.62 -6.70
N TRP A 464 28.04 21.49 -7.41
CA TRP A 464 27.86 21.45 -8.85
C TRP A 464 26.52 22.05 -9.27
N GLY A 465 25.42 21.64 -8.65
CA GLY A 465 24.06 22.14 -8.96
C GLY A 465 23.96 23.66 -8.81
N ARG A 466 24.53 24.23 -7.71
CA ARG A 466 24.58 25.69 -7.54
C ARG A 466 25.41 26.42 -8.60
N ARG A 467 26.51 25.83 -9.07
CA ARG A 467 27.33 26.42 -10.11
C ARG A 467 26.64 26.43 -11.48
N GLU A 468 25.91 25.35 -11.79
CA GLU A 468 25.24 25.17 -13.07
C GLU A 468 23.78 25.66 -13.07
N GLY A 469 23.26 26.16 -11.92
CA GLY A 469 21.84 26.55 -11.78
C GLY A 469 20.87 25.37 -11.84
N ILE A 470 21.28 24.18 -11.37
CA ILE A 470 20.48 22.96 -11.42
C ILE A 470 19.93 22.67 -10.03
N SER A 471 18.60 22.61 -9.90
CA SER A 471 17.87 22.39 -8.64
C SER A 471 17.37 20.96 -8.46
N CYS A 472 17.18 20.22 -9.57
CA CYS A 472 16.72 18.83 -9.56
C CYS A 472 17.80 17.92 -10.15
N TYR A 473 18.32 16.96 -9.38
CA TYR A 473 19.43 16.12 -9.82
C TYR A 473 19.54 14.82 -9.02
N ARG A 474 20.22 13.82 -9.60
CA ARG A 474 20.57 12.57 -8.92
C ARG A 474 21.72 12.80 -7.94
N VAL A 475 21.47 12.50 -6.68
CA VAL A 475 22.47 12.64 -5.61
C VAL A 475 23.34 11.38 -5.50
N TYR A 476 22.70 10.21 -5.50
CA TYR A 476 23.35 8.91 -5.27
C TYR A 476 22.89 7.90 -6.31
N ASP A 477 23.75 7.06 -6.81
CA ASP A 477 23.47 6.01 -7.80
C ASP A 477 24.36 4.79 -7.56
N THR A 478 23.92 3.87 -6.67
CA THR A 478 24.67 2.65 -6.30
C THR A 478 26.14 2.89 -6.02
N ASP A 479 26.45 3.99 -5.33
CA ASP A 479 27.83 4.37 -4.98
C ASP A 479 28.51 3.32 -4.08
N LEU A 480 27.74 2.56 -3.32
CA LEU A 480 28.13 1.36 -2.62
C LEU A 480 27.30 0.19 -3.13
N PRO A 481 27.91 -0.95 -3.53
CA PRO A 481 27.18 -2.11 -4.07
C PRO A 481 26.12 -2.66 -3.10
N ASP A 482 26.40 -2.59 -1.79
CA ASP A 482 25.50 -3.06 -0.73
C ASP A 482 24.23 -2.23 -0.58
N TYR A 483 24.21 -1.01 -1.07
CA TYR A 483 23.08 -0.08 -1.04
C TYR A 483 22.65 0.23 -2.48
N ALA A 484 21.95 -0.73 -3.06
CA ALA A 484 21.57 -0.73 -4.48
C ALA A 484 20.35 0.19 -4.72
N VAL A 485 20.54 1.50 -4.52
CA VAL A 485 19.50 2.50 -4.72
C VAL A 485 19.99 3.66 -5.59
N ALA A 486 19.04 4.36 -6.24
CA ALA A 486 19.24 5.71 -6.74
C ALA A 486 18.44 6.70 -5.88
N ILE A 487 19.02 7.87 -5.61
CA ILE A 487 18.36 8.94 -4.85
C ILE A 487 18.38 10.21 -5.70
N ASP A 488 17.19 10.66 -6.09
CA ASP A 488 16.95 11.86 -6.87
C ASP A 488 16.36 12.95 -5.96
N LEU A 489 16.98 14.14 -5.97
CA LEU A 489 16.51 15.33 -5.26
C LEU A 489 15.71 16.20 -6.22
N TYR A 490 14.51 16.59 -5.79
CA TYR A 490 13.68 17.60 -6.43
C TYR A 490 13.53 18.80 -5.51
N GLN A 491 13.55 19.99 -6.08
CA GLN A 491 13.37 21.25 -5.37
C GLN A 491 12.29 22.07 -6.05
N ALA A 492 11.44 22.71 -5.23
CA ALA A 492 10.38 23.59 -5.72
C ALA A 492 10.94 24.73 -6.58
N ALA A 493 10.23 25.07 -7.65
CA ALA A 493 10.55 26.21 -8.48
C ALA A 493 10.47 27.52 -7.67
N GLU A 494 11.31 28.49 -8.03
CA GLU A 494 11.28 29.81 -7.42
C GLU A 494 9.89 30.45 -7.57
N GLY A 495 9.39 31.08 -6.53
CA GLY A 495 8.04 31.67 -6.51
C GLY A 495 6.90 30.70 -6.23
N SER A 496 7.18 29.39 -5.99
CA SER A 496 6.19 28.45 -5.46
C SER A 496 5.58 28.95 -4.15
N ARG A 497 4.28 28.68 -3.93
CA ARG A 497 3.50 29.22 -2.80
C ARG A 497 2.92 28.12 -1.92
N GLY A 498 2.54 28.46 -0.71
CA GLY A 498 1.90 27.52 0.21
C GLY A 498 2.90 26.49 0.76
N ALA A 499 2.51 25.24 0.85
CA ALA A 499 3.34 24.14 1.36
C ALA A 499 4.61 23.90 0.53
N ASP A 500 4.62 24.34 -0.73
CA ASP A 500 5.74 24.12 -1.68
C ASP A 500 6.72 25.30 -1.71
N ALA A 501 6.52 26.37 -0.94
CA ALA A 501 7.31 27.60 -1.03
C ALA A 501 8.83 27.38 -0.92
N HIS A 502 9.26 26.35 -0.20
CA HIS A 502 10.66 25.91 -0.06
C HIS A 502 10.76 24.39 -0.09
N GLY A 503 9.81 23.75 -0.78
CA GLY A 503 9.67 22.29 -0.82
C GLY A 503 10.90 21.62 -1.41
N ARG A 504 11.34 20.54 -0.77
CA ARG A 504 12.38 19.62 -1.25
C ARG A 504 11.88 18.21 -1.05
N TRP A 505 12.06 17.36 -2.05
CA TRP A 505 11.58 15.98 -2.05
C TRP A 505 12.69 15.03 -2.51
N LEU A 506 12.66 13.82 -1.96
CA LEU A 506 13.52 12.74 -2.38
C LEU A 506 12.71 11.65 -3.06
N VAL A 507 13.18 11.18 -4.19
CA VAL A 507 12.69 9.96 -4.83
C VAL A 507 13.80 8.92 -4.72
N VAL A 508 13.56 7.91 -3.91
CA VAL A 508 14.45 6.76 -3.75
C VAL A 508 13.96 5.65 -4.68
N GLN A 509 14.80 5.17 -5.56
CA GLN A 509 14.51 4.07 -6.48
C GLN A 509 15.35 2.87 -6.08
N GLU A 510 14.71 1.76 -5.71
CA GLU A 510 15.40 0.51 -5.43
C GLU A 510 15.74 -0.21 -6.72
N TYR A 511 16.99 -0.63 -6.86
CA TYR A 511 17.41 -1.60 -7.87
C TYR A 511 17.31 -3.02 -7.31
N ALA A 512 17.02 -4.00 -8.17
CA ALA A 512 17.02 -5.39 -7.74
C ALA A 512 18.38 -5.76 -7.11
N ALA A 513 18.35 -6.22 -5.87
CA ALA A 513 19.56 -6.67 -5.19
C ALA A 513 20.20 -7.83 -5.97
N PRO A 514 21.52 -7.96 -5.98
CA PRO A 514 22.22 -9.13 -6.49
C PRO A 514 21.65 -10.40 -5.88
N LYS A 515 21.58 -11.50 -6.66
CA LYS A 515 20.96 -12.77 -6.24
C LYS A 515 21.64 -13.44 -5.03
N ASP A 516 22.84 -13.04 -4.74
CA ASP A 516 23.71 -13.57 -3.67
C ASP A 516 23.49 -12.82 -2.34
N ILE A 517 22.70 -11.75 -2.33
CA ILE A 517 22.36 -10.99 -1.12
C ILE A 517 21.05 -11.53 -0.54
N ASP A 518 21.06 -11.81 0.77
CA ASP A 518 19.86 -12.16 1.52
C ASP A 518 18.79 -11.06 1.35
N PRO A 519 17.58 -11.42 0.92
CA PRO A 519 16.48 -10.45 0.72
C PRO A 519 16.14 -9.66 1.99
N GLU A 520 16.25 -10.28 3.16
CA GLU A 520 15.97 -9.61 4.44
C GLU A 520 17.04 -8.57 4.75
N LEU A 521 18.32 -8.87 4.51
CA LEU A 521 19.42 -7.93 4.65
C LEU A 521 19.27 -6.75 3.67
N ALA A 522 18.88 -7.04 2.42
CA ALA A 522 18.60 -5.99 1.43
C ALA A 522 17.48 -5.07 1.89
N ARG A 523 16.39 -5.63 2.45
CA ARG A 523 15.27 -4.86 3.01
C ARG A 523 15.74 -3.98 4.18
N ARG A 524 16.52 -4.50 5.13
CA ARG A 524 17.06 -3.72 6.26
C ARG A 524 17.93 -2.57 5.81
N ARG A 525 18.79 -2.79 4.82
CA ARG A 525 19.62 -1.74 4.20
C ARG A 525 18.78 -0.65 3.53
N LEU A 526 17.70 -1.05 2.85
CA LEU A 526 16.77 -0.09 2.25
C LEU A 526 16.05 0.76 3.30
N LEU A 527 15.62 0.17 4.41
CA LEU A 527 15.03 0.91 5.54
C LEU A 527 16.04 1.92 6.13
N ASP A 528 17.31 1.52 6.28
CA ASP A 528 18.37 2.42 6.73
C ASP A 528 18.63 3.56 5.74
N VAL A 529 18.55 3.29 4.43
CA VAL A 529 18.62 4.35 3.40
C VAL A 529 17.50 5.37 3.60
N LEU A 530 16.27 4.91 3.79
CA LEU A 530 15.11 5.77 3.99
C LEU A 530 15.17 6.55 5.32
N ALA A 531 15.78 5.99 6.35
CA ALA A 531 16.02 6.66 7.61
C ALA A 531 17.11 7.73 7.52
N ILE A 532 18.22 7.42 6.85
CA ILE A 532 19.44 8.26 6.81
C ILE A 532 19.35 9.37 5.77
N ALA A 533 18.83 9.06 4.56
CA ALA A 533 18.89 9.99 3.42
C ALA A 533 18.21 11.34 3.69
N PRO A 534 17.00 11.43 4.26
CA PRO A 534 16.35 12.71 4.53
C PRO A 534 17.16 13.58 5.49
N HIS A 535 17.73 13.01 6.55
CA HIS A 535 18.56 13.75 7.51
C HIS A 535 19.84 14.27 6.89
N VAL A 536 20.56 13.43 6.12
CA VAL A 536 21.81 13.84 5.44
C VAL A 536 21.56 14.92 4.40
N LEU A 537 20.42 14.89 3.72
CA LEU A 537 20.08 15.81 2.63
C LEU A 537 19.25 17.03 3.10
N GLY A 538 18.87 17.08 4.39
CA GLY A 538 18.07 18.16 4.97
C GLY A 538 16.69 18.26 4.31
N VAL A 539 16.02 17.10 4.14
CA VAL A 539 14.66 16.96 3.61
C VAL A 539 13.76 16.39 4.68
N ASP A 540 12.53 16.85 4.76
CA ASP A 540 11.55 16.29 5.68
C ASP A 540 11.32 14.80 5.34
N PRO A 541 11.40 13.87 6.32
CA PRO A 541 11.10 12.46 6.08
C PRO A 541 9.73 12.21 5.43
N ALA A 542 8.74 13.06 5.67
CA ALA A 542 7.43 13.00 5.01
C ALA A 542 7.48 13.32 3.50
N CYS A 543 8.58 13.92 3.03
CA CYS A 543 8.82 14.27 1.63
C CYS A 543 9.69 13.23 0.89
N VAL A 544 9.81 12.01 1.42
CA VAL A 544 10.53 10.90 0.79
C VAL A 544 9.55 9.94 0.14
N THR A 545 9.77 9.66 -1.15
CA THR A 545 8.98 8.66 -1.90
C THR A 545 9.89 7.51 -2.33
N LEU A 546 9.52 6.29 -1.96
CA LEU A 546 10.18 5.07 -2.45
C LEU A 546 9.50 4.54 -3.70
N ARG A 547 10.29 4.17 -4.70
CA ARG A 547 9.84 3.50 -5.93
C ARG A 547 10.52 2.15 -6.07
N VAL A 548 9.74 1.09 -6.05
CA VAL A 548 10.22 -0.28 -6.25
C VAL A 548 9.87 -0.71 -7.67
N ARG A 549 10.86 -0.93 -8.51
CA ARG A 549 10.68 -1.47 -9.87
C ARG A 549 10.55 -2.99 -9.79
N ARG A 550 9.36 -3.50 -9.48
CA ARG A 550 9.08 -4.94 -9.61
C ARG A 550 8.77 -5.29 -11.06
N HIS A 551 9.47 -6.25 -11.63
CA HIS A 551 9.08 -6.88 -12.89
C HIS A 551 7.78 -7.66 -12.67
N ALA A 552 6.65 -7.05 -13.00
CA ALA A 552 5.38 -7.76 -13.04
C ALA A 552 5.40 -8.72 -14.25
N LYS A 553 5.39 -10.02 -14.01
CA LYS A 553 5.20 -11.01 -15.06
C LYS A 553 3.82 -10.80 -15.69
N GLY A 554 3.77 -10.21 -16.90
CA GLY A 554 2.57 -10.12 -17.74
C GLY A 554 1.63 -8.94 -17.49
N GLY A 555 1.99 -7.94 -16.67
CA GLY A 555 1.20 -6.73 -16.42
C GLY A 555 1.68 -5.53 -17.25
N SER A 556 0.73 -4.72 -17.76
CA SER A 556 1.04 -3.41 -18.35
C SER A 556 1.77 -2.53 -17.33
N GLN A 557 2.88 -1.91 -17.72
CA GLN A 557 3.58 -0.89 -16.90
C GLN A 557 2.67 0.31 -16.54
N TYR A 558 1.48 0.40 -17.12
CA TYR A 558 0.51 1.49 -16.99
C TYR A 558 -0.81 1.06 -16.35
N ALA A 559 -0.82 0.00 -15.53
CA ALA A 559 -2.04 -0.64 -15.03
C ALA A 559 -2.91 0.23 -14.08
N ASN A 560 -2.45 1.39 -13.65
CA ASN A 560 -3.19 2.30 -12.76
C ASN A 560 -3.77 3.55 -13.42
N GLU A 561 -3.91 3.60 -14.75
CA GLU A 561 -4.46 4.76 -15.48
C GLU A 561 -6.00 4.90 -15.43
N GLY A 562 -6.69 4.15 -14.57
CA GLY A 562 -8.14 3.95 -14.69
C GLY A 562 -9.06 5.03 -14.12
N GLU A 563 -8.71 5.84 -13.12
CA GLU A 563 -9.69 6.68 -12.42
C GLU A 563 -9.27 8.11 -12.01
N GLY A 564 -8.05 8.56 -12.31
CA GLY A 564 -7.46 9.77 -11.72
C GLY A 564 -8.08 11.10 -12.15
N ASP A 565 -8.71 11.27 -13.30
CA ASP A 565 -8.87 12.63 -13.87
C ASP A 565 -10.28 13.06 -14.26
N LYS A 566 -11.32 12.34 -13.87
CA LYS A 566 -12.72 12.82 -14.03
C LYS A 566 -13.06 14.00 -13.10
N ARG A 567 -12.17 14.34 -12.16
CA ARG A 567 -12.32 15.52 -11.26
C ARG A 567 -11.64 16.79 -11.74
N ALA A 568 -10.85 16.73 -12.81
CA ALA A 568 -10.13 17.89 -13.35
C ALA A 568 -11.07 19.01 -13.87
N GLY A 569 -12.26 18.68 -14.33
CA GLY A 569 -13.26 19.64 -14.82
C GLY A 569 -13.82 20.60 -13.75
N ARG A 570 -13.51 20.44 -12.46
CA ARG A 570 -13.91 21.34 -11.37
C ARG A 570 -12.77 22.20 -10.84
N ARG A 571 -11.52 21.92 -11.21
CA ARG A 571 -10.34 22.73 -10.84
C ARG A 571 -9.96 23.58 -12.05
N GLY A 572 -9.47 24.81 -11.81
CA GLY A 572 -8.94 25.59 -12.91
C GLY A 572 -7.87 24.81 -13.68
N ARG A 573 -7.73 25.05 -14.99
CA ARG A 573 -6.86 24.29 -15.92
C ARG A 573 -5.42 24.10 -15.44
N LEU A 574 -4.86 25.06 -14.68
CA LEU A 574 -3.51 25.04 -14.13
C LEU A 574 -3.44 24.59 -12.65
N ALA A 575 -4.53 24.12 -12.05
CA ALA A 575 -4.50 23.62 -10.69
C ALA A 575 -3.72 22.27 -10.63
N LEU A 576 -2.80 22.18 -9.67
CA LEU A 576 -2.00 20.97 -9.46
C LEU A 576 -2.87 19.81 -8.99
N ALA A 577 -2.59 18.63 -9.50
CA ALA A 577 -3.15 17.39 -8.97
C ALA A 577 -2.60 17.11 -7.55
N PRO A 578 -3.27 16.29 -6.72
CA PRO A 578 -2.68 15.84 -5.46
C PRO A 578 -1.30 15.19 -5.69
N GLY A 579 -0.33 15.51 -4.85
CA GLY A 579 1.05 14.99 -4.97
C GLY A 579 1.85 15.53 -6.15
N ALA A 580 1.32 16.51 -6.89
CA ALA A 580 2.06 17.20 -7.95
C ALA A 580 2.70 18.49 -7.43
N HIS A 581 3.93 18.75 -7.90
CA HIS A 581 4.75 19.90 -7.51
C HIS A 581 5.30 20.61 -8.75
N LEU A 582 5.70 21.86 -8.60
CA LEU A 582 6.36 22.62 -9.65
C LEU A 582 7.87 22.66 -9.39
N VAL A 583 8.65 22.27 -10.38
CA VAL A 583 10.11 22.30 -10.36
C VAL A 583 10.62 23.12 -11.53
N GLU A 584 11.87 23.59 -11.41
CA GLU A 584 12.53 24.35 -12.45
C GLU A 584 13.68 23.55 -13.06
N GLU A 585 13.76 23.55 -14.38
CA GLU A 585 14.92 23.05 -15.12
C GLU A 585 15.24 23.96 -16.32
N GLY A 586 16.45 24.50 -16.35
CA GLY A 586 16.93 25.33 -17.43
C GLY A 586 16.11 26.61 -17.65
N GLY A 587 15.56 27.21 -16.59
CA GLY A 587 14.71 28.40 -16.65
C GLY A 587 13.27 28.14 -17.05
N LEU A 588 12.86 26.86 -17.18
CA LEU A 588 11.48 26.46 -17.49
C LEU A 588 10.85 25.75 -16.29
N ILE A 589 9.54 25.95 -16.10
CA ILE A 589 8.75 25.37 -15.02
C ILE A 589 8.06 24.10 -15.51
N PHE A 590 8.22 23.01 -14.75
CA PHE A 590 7.62 21.73 -15.04
C PHE A 590 6.77 21.22 -13.88
N GLU A 591 5.63 20.67 -14.19
CA GLU A 591 4.83 19.90 -13.24
C GLU A 591 5.43 18.50 -13.10
N VAL A 592 5.70 18.07 -11.88
CA VAL A 592 6.12 16.69 -11.54
C VAL A 592 5.16 16.08 -10.55
N ASN A 593 4.95 14.76 -10.62
CA ASN A 593 4.18 14.01 -9.63
C ASN A 593 5.09 12.96 -9.01
N LEU A 594 5.42 13.14 -7.74
CA LEU A 594 6.41 12.32 -7.05
C LEU A 594 5.79 11.14 -6.28
N ALA A 595 4.48 11.16 -5.99
CA ALA A 595 3.81 10.20 -5.12
C ALA A 595 2.93 9.18 -5.86
N GLU A 596 2.08 9.65 -6.80
CA GLU A 596 0.98 8.84 -7.34
C GLU A 596 1.30 8.11 -8.64
N ARG A 597 2.35 8.51 -9.36
CA ARG A 597 2.68 7.96 -10.68
C ARG A 597 4.02 7.22 -10.68
N LEU A 598 4.13 6.20 -11.52
CA LEU A 598 5.37 5.43 -11.65
C LEU A 598 6.54 6.31 -12.13
N ASP A 599 6.29 7.20 -13.09
CA ASP A 599 7.27 8.14 -13.61
C ASP A 599 6.97 9.56 -13.12
N THR A 600 8.03 10.34 -12.84
CA THR A 600 7.92 11.65 -12.18
C THR A 600 7.34 12.76 -13.05
N GLY A 601 7.29 12.57 -14.36
CA GLY A 601 6.90 13.62 -15.31
C GLY A 601 8.10 14.38 -15.91
N LEU A 602 9.29 14.28 -15.34
CA LEU A 602 10.52 14.89 -15.86
C LEU A 602 11.70 13.92 -15.68
N PHE A 603 12.25 13.40 -16.76
CA PHE A 603 13.41 12.52 -16.77
C PHE A 603 14.68 13.34 -16.59
N LEU A 604 15.33 13.24 -15.43
CA LEU A 604 16.51 14.05 -15.10
C LEU A 604 17.74 13.71 -15.94
N ASP A 605 17.85 12.47 -16.40
CA ASP A 605 18.93 12.01 -17.29
C ASP A 605 18.84 12.61 -18.69
N HIS A 606 17.69 13.13 -19.11
CA HIS A 606 17.49 13.80 -20.40
C HIS A 606 17.69 15.33 -20.33
N ARG A 607 18.18 15.90 -19.24
CA ARG A 607 18.42 17.34 -19.09
C ARG A 607 19.28 17.91 -20.22
N ASP A 608 20.42 17.28 -20.50
CA ASP A 608 21.34 17.73 -21.51
C ASP A 608 20.83 17.46 -22.94
N VAL A 609 19.99 16.41 -23.12
CA VAL A 609 19.28 16.18 -24.39
C VAL A 609 18.28 17.31 -24.66
N ARG A 610 17.49 17.71 -23.65
CA ARG A 610 16.54 18.82 -23.78
C ARG A 610 17.25 20.16 -24.05
N ALA A 611 18.36 20.42 -23.34
CA ALA A 611 19.20 21.62 -23.61
C ALA A 611 19.69 21.63 -25.07
N ARG A 612 20.10 20.47 -25.61
CA ARG A 612 20.49 20.33 -27.01
C ARG A 612 19.32 20.57 -27.96
N VAL A 613 18.11 20.10 -27.64
CA VAL A 613 16.91 20.43 -28.43
C VAL A 613 16.69 21.95 -28.50
N ARG A 614 16.84 22.66 -27.36
CA ARG A 614 16.77 24.14 -27.32
C ARG A 614 17.78 24.80 -28.24
N GLU A 615 19.05 24.41 -28.16
CA GLU A 615 20.11 24.96 -29.00
C GLU A 615 19.82 24.67 -30.47
N MET A 616 19.45 23.43 -30.83
CA MET A 616 19.09 23.08 -32.20
C MET A 616 17.88 23.86 -32.71
N ALA A 617 16.93 24.19 -31.84
CA ALA A 617 15.77 25.01 -32.19
C ALA A 617 16.13 26.47 -32.47
N LYS A 618 17.15 27.04 -31.78
CA LYS A 618 17.71 28.38 -32.09
C LYS A 618 18.29 28.41 -33.48
N ASP A 619 19.01 27.35 -33.86
CA ASP A 619 19.69 27.23 -35.13
C ASP A 619 18.77 26.90 -36.32
N MET A 620 17.49 26.57 -36.07
CA MET A 620 16.53 26.29 -37.12
C MET A 620 16.36 27.44 -38.06
N GLN A 621 16.43 27.14 -39.35
CA GLN A 621 16.15 28.08 -40.44
C GLN A 621 14.77 27.77 -41.06
N GLY A 622 14.16 28.69 -41.73
CA GLY A 622 12.92 28.48 -42.45
C GLY A 622 11.67 28.57 -41.57
N SER A 623 10.82 27.57 -41.63
CA SER A 623 9.51 27.57 -40.99
C SER A 623 9.56 27.45 -39.49
N LYS A 624 10.64 27.02 -38.88
CA LYS A 624 10.85 26.79 -37.47
C LYS A 624 9.80 25.84 -36.85
N ARG A 625 9.56 24.76 -37.57
CA ARG A 625 8.60 23.73 -37.15
C ARG A 625 9.30 22.61 -36.41
N PHE A 626 8.82 22.33 -35.20
CA PHE A 626 9.32 21.28 -34.32
C PHE A 626 8.29 20.16 -34.16
N LEU A 627 8.74 18.90 -34.16
CA LEU A 627 7.92 17.70 -33.93
C LEU A 627 8.49 16.90 -32.76
N ASN A 628 7.66 16.61 -31.79
CA ASN A 628 7.98 15.74 -30.66
C ASN A 628 7.18 14.45 -30.76
N LEU A 629 7.87 13.32 -30.89
CA LEU A 629 7.29 11.97 -31.04
C LEU A 629 7.55 11.15 -29.77
N PHE A 630 6.54 10.42 -29.26
CA PHE A 630 6.53 9.79 -27.97
C PHE A 630 6.75 10.83 -26.86
N ALA A 631 5.95 11.88 -26.94
CA ALA A 631 6.28 13.17 -26.35
C ALA A 631 6.16 13.19 -24.82
N TYR A 632 5.50 12.19 -24.21
CA TYR A 632 5.28 12.12 -22.77
C TYR A 632 4.69 13.43 -22.24
N THR A 633 5.29 14.06 -21.23
CA THR A 633 4.84 15.33 -20.64
C THR A 633 5.26 16.58 -21.42
N GLY A 634 5.77 16.41 -22.62
CA GLY A 634 6.12 17.52 -23.53
C GLY A 634 7.31 18.38 -23.09
N SER A 635 8.16 17.90 -22.18
CA SER A 635 9.30 18.70 -21.70
C SER A 635 10.24 19.13 -22.86
N ALA A 636 10.49 18.27 -23.84
CA ALA A 636 11.29 18.64 -25.01
C ALA A 636 10.59 19.68 -25.91
N THR A 637 9.24 19.67 -25.95
CA THR A 637 8.45 20.69 -26.65
C THR A 637 8.63 22.07 -26.01
N CYS A 638 8.61 22.14 -24.67
CA CYS A 638 8.87 23.40 -23.94
C CYS A 638 10.26 23.96 -24.28
N TYR A 639 11.28 23.10 -24.26
CA TYR A 639 12.64 23.51 -24.62
C TYR A 639 12.78 23.96 -26.09
N ALA A 640 12.07 23.30 -27.01
CA ALA A 640 12.06 23.70 -28.41
C ALA A 640 11.37 25.08 -28.62
N ALA A 641 10.24 25.30 -27.94
CA ALA A 641 9.52 26.56 -27.99
C ALA A 641 10.36 27.71 -27.42
N ASP A 642 11.01 27.50 -26.26
CA ASP A 642 11.94 28.45 -25.67
C ASP A 642 13.16 28.72 -26.55
N GLY A 643 13.62 27.71 -27.31
CA GLY A 643 14.65 27.84 -28.36
C GLY A 643 14.18 28.58 -29.61
N GLY A 644 12.91 28.99 -29.69
CA GLY A 644 12.37 29.78 -30.81
C GLY A 644 11.66 28.98 -31.89
N ALA A 645 11.26 27.74 -31.62
CA ALA A 645 10.34 27.01 -32.49
C ALA A 645 8.99 27.75 -32.54
N LYS A 646 8.55 28.12 -33.75
CA LYS A 646 7.28 28.87 -33.92
C LYS A 646 6.05 27.98 -33.94
N HIS A 647 6.22 26.78 -34.50
CA HIS A 647 5.15 25.80 -34.60
C HIS A 647 5.63 24.48 -33.97
N THR A 648 4.89 23.95 -33.02
CA THR A 648 5.20 22.67 -32.39
C THR A 648 4.08 21.68 -32.56
N THR A 649 4.41 20.45 -32.93
CA THR A 649 3.49 19.32 -32.98
C THR A 649 3.95 18.28 -31.97
N THR A 650 3.10 17.99 -30.96
CA THR A 650 3.40 17.09 -29.84
C THR A 650 2.52 15.86 -29.98
N VAL A 651 3.13 14.70 -30.25
CA VAL A 651 2.40 13.43 -30.53
C VAL A 651 2.67 12.39 -29.45
N ASP A 652 1.60 11.89 -28.83
CA ASP A 652 1.65 10.79 -27.85
C ASP A 652 0.37 9.93 -27.93
N LEU A 653 0.47 8.68 -27.51
CA LEU A 653 -0.67 7.76 -27.45
C LEU A 653 -1.62 8.11 -26.29
N SER A 654 -1.11 8.69 -25.20
CA SER A 654 -1.82 8.99 -23.96
C SER A 654 -2.38 10.41 -23.95
N ARG A 655 -3.70 10.55 -23.89
CA ARG A 655 -4.34 11.86 -23.73
C ARG A 655 -3.93 12.53 -22.43
N THR A 656 -3.78 11.76 -21.37
CA THR A 656 -3.36 12.26 -20.05
C THR A 656 -1.98 12.93 -20.10
N TYR A 657 -1.03 12.36 -20.82
CA TYR A 657 0.29 12.95 -20.99
C TYR A 657 0.27 14.17 -21.90
N LEU A 658 -0.56 14.19 -22.93
CA LEU A 658 -0.76 15.38 -23.77
C LEU A 658 -1.39 16.54 -23.00
N ASP A 659 -2.37 16.27 -22.15
CA ASP A 659 -2.95 17.29 -21.26
C ASP A 659 -1.89 17.83 -20.27
N TRP A 660 -0.96 16.99 -19.83
CA TRP A 660 0.17 17.40 -18.99
C TRP A 660 1.18 18.23 -19.79
N ALA A 661 1.49 17.82 -21.02
CA ALA A 661 2.36 18.58 -21.94
C ALA A 661 1.79 19.99 -22.21
N GLU A 662 0.49 20.07 -22.45
CA GLU A 662 -0.21 21.35 -22.65
C GLU A 662 -0.11 22.25 -21.40
N ARG A 663 -0.27 21.70 -20.19
CA ARG A 663 -0.08 22.45 -18.94
C ARG A 663 1.38 22.92 -18.76
N ASN A 664 2.36 22.11 -19.10
CA ASN A 664 3.76 22.48 -19.05
C ASN A 664 4.07 23.63 -20.01
N MET A 665 3.55 23.57 -21.25
CA MET A 665 3.68 24.65 -22.22
C MET A 665 3.01 25.95 -21.73
N GLU A 666 1.78 25.86 -21.22
CA GLU A 666 1.02 27.00 -20.71
C GLU A 666 1.68 27.66 -19.49
N ARG A 667 2.31 26.89 -18.58
CA ARG A 667 3.06 27.40 -17.41
C ARG A 667 4.27 28.23 -17.84
N ASN A 668 4.84 27.93 -18.99
CA ASN A 668 5.98 28.64 -19.55
C ASN A 668 5.58 29.74 -20.57
N GLY A 669 4.28 30.05 -20.68
CA GLY A 669 3.76 31.11 -21.56
C GLY A 669 3.64 30.72 -23.04
N PHE A 670 3.86 29.46 -23.39
CA PHE A 670 3.73 28.96 -24.76
C PHE A 670 2.29 28.51 -25.02
N VAL A 671 1.47 29.45 -25.45
CA VAL A 671 0.04 29.27 -25.70
C VAL A 671 -0.35 29.68 -27.10
N GLY A 672 -1.35 29.08 -27.67
CA GLY A 672 -1.89 29.47 -28.97
C GLY A 672 -2.06 28.30 -29.97
N PRO A 673 -2.63 28.58 -31.13
CA PRO A 673 -2.94 27.57 -32.14
C PRO A 673 -1.70 27.00 -32.86
N ASP A 674 -0.55 27.62 -32.66
CA ASP A 674 0.73 27.16 -33.26
C ASP A 674 1.33 25.96 -32.50
N HIS A 675 0.75 25.61 -31.36
CA HIS A 675 1.16 24.47 -30.54
C HIS A 675 0.09 23.38 -30.59
N GLU A 676 0.34 22.36 -31.41
CA GLU A 676 -0.60 21.26 -31.65
C GLU A 676 -0.31 20.04 -30.78
N TYR A 677 -1.36 19.41 -30.24
CA TYR A 677 -1.28 18.18 -29.42
C TYR A 677 -2.10 17.06 -30.08
N VAL A 678 -1.43 16.03 -30.56
CA VAL A 678 -2.02 14.96 -31.36
C VAL A 678 -2.02 13.65 -30.58
N GLN A 679 -3.20 13.14 -30.27
CA GLN A 679 -3.32 11.82 -29.67
C GLN A 679 -3.32 10.75 -30.77
N ALA A 680 -2.20 10.03 -30.94
CA ALA A 680 -2.07 9.02 -31.97
C ALA A 680 -1.02 7.96 -31.61
N ASP A 681 -1.16 6.77 -32.19
CA ASP A 681 -0.05 5.82 -32.29
C ASP A 681 1.03 6.42 -33.19
N VAL A 682 2.21 6.66 -32.63
CA VAL A 682 3.30 7.39 -33.33
C VAL A 682 3.75 6.67 -34.57
N VAL A 683 3.90 5.34 -34.57
CA VAL A 683 4.38 4.57 -35.74
C VAL A 683 3.40 4.70 -36.88
N ARG A 684 2.12 4.51 -36.60
CA ARG A 684 1.05 4.69 -37.57
C ARG A 684 0.96 6.13 -38.04
N TRP A 685 0.99 7.09 -37.14
CA TRP A 685 0.92 8.52 -37.46
C TRP A 685 2.07 8.96 -38.37
N VAL A 686 3.31 8.55 -38.09
CA VAL A 686 4.48 8.81 -38.96
C VAL A 686 4.26 8.23 -40.37
N SER A 687 3.69 7.02 -40.45
CA SER A 687 3.36 6.38 -41.74
C SER A 687 2.30 7.18 -42.52
N GLU A 688 1.28 7.70 -41.86
CA GLU A 688 0.21 8.51 -42.46
C GLU A 688 0.76 9.90 -42.91
N GLN A 689 1.54 10.57 -42.10
CA GLN A 689 2.08 11.90 -42.36
C GLN A 689 3.06 11.94 -43.56
N ARG A 690 3.68 10.81 -43.91
CA ARG A 690 4.54 10.74 -45.13
C ARG A 690 3.82 11.18 -46.39
N HIS A 691 2.51 11.03 -46.45
CA HIS A 691 1.66 11.32 -47.59
C HIS A 691 1.05 12.73 -47.58
N THR A 692 1.35 13.50 -46.51
CA THR A 692 0.94 14.92 -46.43
C THR A 692 2.08 15.86 -46.84
N PRO A 693 1.78 17.13 -47.13
CA PRO A 693 2.82 18.12 -47.40
C PRO A 693 3.59 18.60 -46.16
N ASN A 694 3.16 18.22 -44.94
CA ASN A 694 3.76 18.66 -43.70
C ASN A 694 5.21 18.20 -43.55
N ARG A 695 6.09 19.12 -43.23
CA ARG A 695 7.52 18.86 -42.98
C ARG A 695 7.99 19.68 -41.77
N TRP A 696 8.97 19.13 -41.05
CA TRP A 696 9.54 19.74 -39.85
C TRP A 696 11.02 19.93 -39.97
N ASP A 697 11.49 21.00 -39.33
CA ASP A 697 12.93 21.39 -39.39
C ASP A 697 13.72 20.64 -38.31
N LEU A 698 13.06 20.36 -37.17
CA LEU A 698 13.64 19.60 -36.08
C LEU A 698 12.61 18.57 -35.56
N VAL A 699 13.03 17.33 -35.41
CA VAL A 699 12.24 16.26 -34.81
C VAL A 699 12.98 15.74 -33.59
N PHE A 700 12.29 15.57 -32.46
CA PHE A 700 12.74 14.78 -31.34
C PHE A 700 11.91 13.50 -31.25
N CYS A 701 12.58 12.36 -31.09
CA CYS A 701 11.93 11.06 -31.03
C CYS A 701 12.59 10.20 -29.93
N ASP A 702 11.82 9.87 -28.88
CA ASP A 702 12.28 9.08 -27.73
C ASP A 702 11.33 7.91 -27.46
N PRO A 703 11.36 6.86 -28.31
CA PRO A 703 10.44 5.74 -28.20
C PRO A 703 10.70 4.91 -26.95
N PRO A 704 9.67 4.27 -26.37
CA PRO A 704 9.84 3.29 -25.31
C PRO A 704 10.64 2.09 -25.84
N THR A 705 11.39 1.43 -24.95
CA THR A 705 12.13 0.21 -25.28
C THR A 705 11.22 -0.88 -25.85
N PHE A 706 10.02 -0.98 -25.25
CA PHE A 706 9.00 -1.96 -25.62
C PHE A 706 7.61 -1.41 -25.33
N SER A 707 6.65 -1.60 -26.22
CA SER A 707 5.26 -1.20 -26.01
C SER A 707 4.30 -2.32 -26.46
N ASN A 708 3.42 -2.73 -25.56
CA ASN A 708 2.36 -3.72 -25.80
C ASN A 708 0.96 -3.16 -25.52
N SER A 709 0.76 -1.87 -25.71
CA SER A 709 -0.51 -1.20 -25.44
C SER A 709 -1.66 -1.83 -26.23
N LYS A 710 -2.77 -2.18 -25.56
CA LYS A 710 -4.01 -2.67 -26.20
C LYS A 710 -4.58 -1.69 -27.23
N ARG A 711 -4.17 -0.43 -27.20
CA ARG A 711 -4.57 0.62 -28.17
C ARG A 711 -3.76 0.58 -29.47
N MET A 712 -2.62 -0.13 -29.51
CA MET A 712 -1.78 -0.29 -30.70
C MET A 712 -2.26 -1.44 -31.63
N GLY A 713 -3.38 -2.09 -31.35
CA GLY A 713 -3.85 -3.24 -32.12
C GLY A 713 -3.07 -4.52 -31.82
N ARG A 714 -2.69 -5.29 -32.88
CA ARG A 714 -1.95 -6.56 -32.73
C ARG A 714 -0.43 -6.39 -32.78
N ASP A 715 0.06 -5.21 -33.12
CA ASP A 715 1.48 -4.99 -33.34
C ASP A 715 2.12 -4.45 -32.06
N VAL A 716 3.14 -5.18 -31.61
CA VAL A 716 3.97 -4.83 -30.46
C VAL A 716 5.19 -4.10 -30.99
N PHE A 717 5.42 -2.87 -30.51
CA PHE A 717 6.62 -2.10 -30.85
C PHE A 717 7.81 -2.56 -30.01
N ASP A 718 8.94 -2.81 -30.67
CA ASP A 718 10.24 -3.09 -30.08
C ASP A 718 11.30 -2.18 -30.72
N VAL A 719 11.97 -1.35 -29.94
CA VAL A 719 12.88 -0.33 -30.47
C VAL A 719 14.04 -0.95 -31.24
N GLN A 720 14.60 -2.09 -30.79
CA GLN A 720 15.72 -2.74 -31.48
C GLN A 720 15.30 -3.26 -32.84
N ARG A 721 14.10 -3.84 -32.95
CA ARG A 721 13.55 -4.39 -34.20
C ARG A 721 13.07 -3.29 -35.14
N ASP A 722 12.36 -2.29 -34.61
CA ASP A 722 11.51 -1.40 -35.41
C ASP A 722 12.12 -0.01 -35.69
N HIS A 723 13.25 0.34 -35.01
CA HIS A 723 13.85 1.68 -35.11
C HIS A 723 14.18 2.08 -36.56
N ALA A 724 14.68 1.15 -37.38
CA ALA A 724 15.10 1.50 -38.71
C ALA A 724 13.94 1.95 -39.60
N GLU A 725 12.79 1.24 -39.55
CA GLU A 725 11.57 1.64 -40.28
C GLU A 725 10.98 2.94 -39.74
N LEU A 726 11.01 3.14 -38.43
CA LEU A 726 10.57 4.39 -37.80
C LEU A 726 11.42 5.56 -38.26
N LEU A 727 12.75 5.44 -38.20
CA LEU A 727 13.68 6.50 -38.61
C LEU A 727 13.62 6.80 -40.12
N ILE A 728 13.44 5.77 -40.96
CA ILE A 728 13.16 5.95 -42.37
C ILE A 728 11.87 6.74 -42.57
N GLY A 729 10.81 6.41 -41.84
CA GLY A 729 9.55 7.15 -41.84
C GLY A 729 9.75 8.61 -41.44
N ILE A 730 10.40 8.86 -40.32
CA ILE A 730 10.70 10.21 -39.82
C ILE A 730 11.53 11.00 -40.82
N SER A 731 12.54 10.39 -41.46
CA SER A 731 13.39 11.09 -42.47
C SER A 731 12.60 11.68 -43.63
N ARG A 732 11.42 11.12 -43.93
CA ARG A 732 10.49 11.62 -44.98
C ARG A 732 9.65 12.81 -44.49
N LEU A 733 9.57 13.02 -43.20
CA LEU A 733 8.93 14.18 -42.57
C LEU A 733 9.86 15.37 -42.39
N LEU A 734 11.18 15.19 -42.59
CA LEU A 734 12.15 16.27 -42.48
C LEU A 734 12.11 17.20 -43.70
N THR A 735 12.32 18.51 -43.44
CA THR A 735 12.68 19.47 -44.52
C THR A 735 14.05 19.09 -45.14
N ALA A 736 14.46 19.74 -46.18
CA ALA A 736 15.74 19.45 -46.89
C ALA A 736 16.96 19.49 -45.94
N ASN A 737 16.95 20.42 -44.96
CA ASN A 737 18.01 20.61 -43.97
C ASN A 737 17.57 20.14 -42.57
N GLY A 738 16.41 19.48 -42.49
CA GLY A 738 15.84 19.03 -41.23
C GLY A 738 16.66 17.93 -40.54
N ILE A 739 16.61 17.91 -39.23
CA ILE A 739 17.37 16.98 -38.39
C ILE A 739 16.41 16.29 -37.42
N CYS A 740 16.64 15.00 -37.23
CA CYS A 740 15.99 14.30 -36.10
C CYS A 740 17.03 13.98 -35.03
N LEU A 741 16.72 14.32 -33.78
CA LEU A 741 17.40 13.85 -32.58
C LEU A 741 16.65 12.63 -32.09
N PHE A 742 17.23 11.45 -32.18
CA PHE A 742 16.66 10.17 -31.75
C PHE A 742 17.32 9.74 -30.45
N SER A 743 16.51 9.46 -29.43
CA SER A 743 16.96 8.96 -28.14
C SER A 743 16.43 7.54 -27.91
N CYS A 744 17.17 6.73 -27.14
CA CYS A 744 16.76 5.38 -26.79
C CYS A 744 17.41 4.95 -25.46
N ASN A 745 16.65 4.38 -24.54
CA ASN A 745 17.13 3.92 -23.23
C ASN A 745 17.46 2.41 -23.17
N LEU A 746 17.44 1.68 -24.30
CA LEU A 746 17.85 0.27 -24.38
C LEU A 746 19.40 0.16 -24.27
N ARG A 747 19.90 -0.43 -23.18
CA ARG A 747 21.37 -0.51 -22.88
C ARG A 747 22.23 -1.14 -23.96
N GLY A 748 21.69 -2.05 -24.74
CA GLY A 748 22.36 -2.77 -25.81
C GLY A 748 21.87 -2.36 -27.20
N PHE A 749 21.37 -1.12 -27.35
CA PHE A 749 20.87 -0.64 -28.62
C PHE A 749 21.96 -0.51 -29.66
N GLU A 750 21.74 -1.12 -30.82
CA GLU A 750 22.63 -1.06 -31.99
C GLU A 750 21.80 -0.65 -33.21
N PRO A 751 22.05 0.51 -33.84
CA PRO A 751 21.32 0.96 -35.01
C PRO A 751 21.69 0.13 -36.25
N ASP A 752 20.68 -0.22 -37.07
CA ASP A 752 20.87 -0.84 -38.38
C ASP A 752 21.33 0.20 -39.40
N VAL A 753 22.63 0.53 -39.30
CA VAL A 753 23.26 1.57 -40.14
C VAL A 753 23.16 1.27 -41.63
N GLU A 754 23.27 -0.03 -42.01
CA GLU A 754 23.21 -0.43 -43.43
C GLU A 754 21.83 -0.22 -44.01
N LYS A 755 20.76 -0.65 -43.28
CA LYS A 755 19.38 -0.46 -43.77
C LYS A 755 19.03 1.03 -43.87
N LEU A 756 19.46 1.83 -42.90
CA LEU A 756 19.27 3.28 -42.91
C LEU A 756 19.99 3.93 -44.09
N ALA A 757 21.26 3.61 -44.33
CA ALA A 757 22.04 4.14 -45.43
C ALA A 757 21.45 3.82 -46.79
N ARG A 758 20.98 2.54 -47.01
CA ARG A 758 20.29 2.16 -48.23
C ARG A 758 18.99 2.98 -48.47
N ALA A 759 18.37 3.45 -47.42
CA ALA A 759 17.19 4.31 -47.47
C ALA A 759 17.52 5.81 -47.62
N GLY A 760 18.79 6.19 -47.69
CA GLY A 760 19.25 7.60 -47.74
C GLY A 760 19.08 8.29 -46.40
N VAL A 761 19.37 7.58 -45.32
CA VAL A 761 19.34 8.11 -43.92
C VAL A 761 20.71 7.92 -43.31
N GLN A 762 21.28 9.00 -42.83
CA GLN A 762 22.51 9.01 -42.05
C GLN A 762 22.22 9.09 -40.58
N ILE A 763 22.88 8.28 -39.77
CA ILE A 763 22.77 8.27 -38.31
C ILE A 763 24.17 8.45 -37.70
N ALA A 764 24.32 9.33 -36.70
CA ALA A 764 25.57 9.62 -36.02
C ALA A 764 25.35 9.62 -34.50
N ASP A 765 26.16 8.87 -33.77
CA ASP A 765 26.15 8.84 -32.31
C ASP A 765 26.67 10.16 -31.71
N VAL A 766 25.86 10.75 -30.84
CA VAL A 766 26.18 11.95 -30.06
C VAL A 766 26.00 11.76 -28.56
N THR A 767 25.85 10.52 -28.11
CA THR A 767 25.56 10.11 -26.74
C THR A 767 26.49 10.73 -25.70
N ALA A 768 27.80 10.75 -25.98
CA ALA A 768 28.82 11.23 -25.02
C ALA A 768 28.59 12.68 -24.55
N GLY A 769 27.97 13.52 -25.41
CA GLY A 769 27.67 14.92 -25.10
C GLY A 769 26.28 15.16 -24.49
N THR A 770 25.53 14.12 -24.20
CA THR A 770 24.12 14.21 -23.72
C THR A 770 23.88 13.58 -22.38
N ILE A 771 24.88 12.97 -21.75
CA ILE A 771 24.77 12.36 -20.43
C ILE A 771 25.14 13.39 -19.36
N PRO A 772 24.17 13.82 -18.51
CA PRO A 772 24.44 14.80 -17.47
C PRO A 772 25.47 14.31 -16.43
N GLU A 773 26.17 15.24 -15.79
CA GLU A 773 27.25 14.98 -14.81
C GLU A 773 26.80 14.04 -13.67
N ASP A 774 25.54 14.18 -13.21
CA ASP A 774 24.96 13.39 -12.14
C ASP A 774 24.64 11.95 -12.58
N PHE A 775 24.59 11.67 -13.89
CA PHE A 775 24.36 10.35 -14.47
C PHE A 775 25.60 9.73 -15.13
N LYS A 776 26.74 10.40 -15.16
CA LYS A 776 28.00 9.93 -15.81
C LYS A 776 28.46 8.54 -15.33
N ARG A 777 28.06 8.14 -14.15
CA ARG A 777 28.34 6.80 -13.63
C ARG A 777 27.70 5.68 -14.44
N ASN A 778 26.54 5.96 -15.07
CA ASN A 778 25.83 5.07 -15.96
C ASN A 778 25.91 5.58 -17.40
N ALA A 779 27.06 5.38 -18.06
CA ALA A 779 27.30 5.83 -19.43
C ALA A 779 26.37 5.22 -20.49
N LYS A 780 25.55 4.21 -20.11
CA LYS A 780 24.56 3.53 -20.95
C LYS A 780 23.15 3.77 -20.47
N ILE A 781 22.88 4.91 -19.82
CA ILE A 781 21.53 5.22 -19.35
C ILE A 781 20.59 5.51 -20.53
N HIS A 782 21.09 6.16 -21.54
CA HIS A 782 20.46 6.36 -22.85
C HIS A 782 21.50 6.37 -23.96
N HIS A 783 21.04 6.27 -25.20
CA HIS A 783 21.80 6.50 -26.41
C HIS A 783 21.10 7.60 -27.20
N VAL A 784 21.87 8.53 -27.78
CA VAL A 784 21.34 9.65 -28.56
C VAL A 784 22.04 9.75 -29.91
N TYR A 785 21.26 9.86 -30.96
CA TYR A 785 21.73 9.90 -32.35
C TYR A 785 21.19 11.11 -33.09
N LEU A 786 22.02 11.73 -33.94
CA LEU A 786 21.57 12.67 -34.96
C LEU A 786 21.23 11.91 -36.24
N VAL A 787 20.01 12.11 -36.72
CA VAL A 787 19.54 11.47 -37.93
C VAL A 787 19.24 12.53 -38.98
N LYS A 788 19.80 12.37 -40.18
CA LYS A 788 19.66 13.28 -41.31
C LYS A 788 19.27 12.53 -42.58
N ARG A 789 18.60 13.23 -43.48
CA ARG A 789 18.35 12.74 -44.82
C ARG A 789 19.56 13.04 -45.70
N THR A 790 20.02 12.05 -46.45
CA THR A 790 21.08 12.21 -47.47
C THR A 790 20.57 11.83 -48.86
N PRO A 791 21.16 12.29 -49.95
CA PRO A 791 20.89 11.76 -51.27
C PRO A 791 21.07 10.24 -51.27
N ARG A 792 20.13 9.57 -51.89
CA ARG A 792 20.18 8.10 -52.02
C ARG A 792 21.38 7.71 -52.84
N PRO A 793 22.19 6.70 -52.46
CA PRO A 793 23.29 6.24 -53.31
C PRO A 793 22.79 5.84 -54.71
N GLU A 794 23.49 6.26 -55.76
CA GLU A 794 23.22 5.85 -57.11
C GLU A 794 23.35 4.33 -57.21
N GLY A 795 22.29 3.66 -57.72
CA GLY A 795 22.24 2.20 -57.87
C GLY A 795 21.48 1.42 -56.81
N ALA A 796 20.96 2.07 -55.75
CA ALA A 796 20.13 1.36 -54.76
C ALA A 796 18.78 0.95 -55.41
N PRO A 797 18.36 -0.33 -55.30
CA PRO A 797 17.10 -0.79 -55.89
C PRO A 797 15.91 0.01 -55.36
N THR A 798 15.09 0.53 -56.22
CA THR A 798 13.80 1.11 -55.87
C THR A 798 12.98 -0.01 -55.26
N SER A 799 12.58 0.12 -54.02
CA SER A 799 11.61 -0.82 -53.42
C SER A 799 10.39 -0.91 -54.34
N ALA A 800 10.20 -2.06 -54.97
CA ALA A 800 9.06 -2.32 -55.79
C ALA A 800 7.79 -2.13 -54.93
N ALA A 801 6.87 -1.31 -55.43
CA ALA A 801 5.52 -1.30 -54.91
C ALA A 801 4.94 -2.74 -54.95
N PRO A 802 4.16 -3.16 -53.97
CA PRO A 802 3.55 -4.48 -54.02
C PRO A 802 2.79 -4.63 -55.36
N ALA A 803 3.09 -5.69 -56.12
CA ALA A 803 2.51 -6.00 -57.39
C ALA A 803 0.97 -6.08 -57.26
N ARG A 804 0.29 -5.13 -57.95
CA ARG A 804 -1.13 -5.25 -58.21
C ARG A 804 -1.33 -6.42 -59.14
N ALA A 805 -2.06 -7.44 -58.68
CA ALA A 805 -2.58 -8.47 -59.54
C ALA A 805 -3.40 -7.86 -60.69
N GLN A 806 -2.96 -8.11 -61.89
CA GLN A 806 -3.70 -7.77 -63.13
C GLN A 806 -4.86 -8.76 -63.29
N GLY A 807 -6.06 -8.22 -63.31
CA GLY A 807 -7.30 -8.92 -63.70
C GLY A 807 -8.13 -7.98 -64.57
N SER A 808 -8.04 -8.24 -65.85
CA SER A 808 -8.87 -7.90 -67.05
C SER A 808 -10.06 -6.94 -66.96
N ALA A 809 -10.07 -6.11 -67.92
CA ALA A 809 -10.96 -5.10 -68.44
C ALA A 809 -12.48 -5.40 -68.45
N GLY A 810 -13.28 -4.33 -68.25
CA GLY A 810 -14.67 -4.32 -68.72
C GLY A 810 -15.49 -3.12 -68.27
N ARG A 811 -15.47 -2.05 -69.03
CA ARG A 811 -16.54 -1.07 -69.39
C ARG A 811 -17.25 -0.26 -68.29
N THR A 812 -16.97 1.04 -68.38
CA THR A 812 -17.83 2.28 -68.33
C THR A 812 -19.25 2.21 -67.74
N GLN A 813 -19.63 3.07 -66.78
CA GLN A 813 -20.41 4.27 -67.04
C GLN A 813 -20.83 4.94 -65.69
N ALA A 814 -20.57 6.26 -65.62
CA ALA A 814 -21.41 7.36 -65.08
C ALA A 814 -21.85 7.38 -63.60
N HIS A 815 -21.43 8.45 -62.98
CA HIS A 815 -22.03 9.14 -61.85
C HIS A 815 -23.49 9.53 -62.10
N PRO A 816 -24.37 9.76 -61.10
CA PRO A 816 -24.30 10.95 -60.26
C PRO A 816 -24.66 10.80 -58.78
N ASP A 817 -24.30 11.81 -58.02
CA ASP A 817 -24.47 12.25 -56.66
C ASP A 817 -25.95 12.62 -56.34
N PRO A 818 -26.22 13.16 -55.13
CA PRO A 818 -26.65 12.47 -53.90
C PRO A 818 -28.05 12.92 -53.44
N ARG A 819 -28.41 12.46 -52.22
CA ARG A 819 -29.46 12.94 -51.34
C ARG A 819 -30.78 12.16 -51.27
N ALA A 820 -31.06 11.92 -50.01
CA ALA A 820 -32.38 11.93 -49.37
C ALA A 820 -33.02 10.59 -49.02
N ASN A 821 -33.22 10.50 -47.76
CA ASN A 821 -34.46 10.10 -47.05
C ASN A 821 -34.80 8.64 -46.74
N GLU A 822 -34.75 8.46 -45.45
CA GLU A 822 -35.83 7.94 -44.54
C GLU A 822 -36.64 6.70 -44.93
N ALA A 823 -36.59 5.83 -43.93
CA ALA A 823 -37.75 5.14 -43.36
C ALA A 823 -38.20 3.78 -43.88
N ARG A 824 -38.37 2.94 -42.93
CA ARG A 824 -39.29 1.81 -42.73
C ARG A 824 -38.75 0.41 -42.99
N ARG A 825 -38.61 -0.27 -41.86
CA ARG A 825 -39.45 -1.38 -41.31
C ARG A 825 -39.64 -2.62 -42.16
N ASP A 826 -39.22 -3.68 -41.55
CA ASP A 826 -39.89 -4.96 -41.31
C ASP A 826 -39.65 -6.14 -42.28
N GLU A 827 -39.45 -7.24 -41.61
CA GLU A 827 -39.83 -8.62 -41.98
C GLU A 827 -38.74 -9.56 -42.55
N ARG A 828 -38.46 -10.57 -41.72
CA ARG A 828 -37.92 -11.89 -42.08
C ARG A 828 -38.88 -12.66 -42.98
N PRO A 829 -38.54 -13.70 -43.75
CA PRO A 829 -38.11 -14.96 -43.17
C PRO A 829 -37.22 -15.91 -44.03
N TYR A 830 -36.64 -16.89 -43.37
CA TYR A 830 -36.35 -18.30 -43.67
C TYR A 830 -35.75 -18.75 -45.03
N GLY A 831 -34.69 -19.63 -44.88
CA GLY A 831 -34.52 -20.75 -45.77
C GLY A 831 -33.12 -21.06 -46.25
N SER A 832 -32.46 -21.99 -45.58
CA SER A 832 -31.96 -23.32 -45.92
C SER A 832 -30.77 -23.46 -46.88
N GLN A 833 -29.86 -24.29 -46.39
CA GLN A 833 -29.07 -25.35 -47.03
C GLN A 833 -27.84 -25.02 -47.90
N GLY A 834 -26.73 -25.52 -47.50
CA GLY A 834 -26.03 -26.56 -48.24
C GLY A 834 -24.56 -26.34 -48.57
N GLY A 835 -23.69 -27.25 -48.11
CA GLY A 835 -22.58 -27.65 -48.94
C GLY A 835 -21.16 -27.40 -48.36
N ARG A 836 -20.60 -28.42 -47.71
CA ARG A 836 -19.15 -28.76 -47.69
C ARG A 836 -18.72 -29.31 -49.10
N PRO A 837 -17.42 -29.31 -49.46
CA PRO A 837 -16.45 -30.33 -49.02
C PRO A 837 -14.98 -29.80 -48.85
N ARG A 838 -14.22 -30.32 -47.93
CA ARG A 838 -13.12 -31.31 -47.89
C ARG A 838 -12.00 -31.24 -48.94
N TYR A 839 -10.79 -31.30 -48.47
CA TYR A 839 -9.59 -32.20 -48.72
C TYR A 839 -8.34 -31.45 -48.28
N GLY A 840 -7.29 -31.97 -47.68
CA GLY A 840 -6.94 -33.27 -47.17
C GLY A 840 -5.44 -33.35 -46.98
N ALA A 841 -5.03 -34.17 -46.02
CA ALA A 841 -3.85 -35.04 -45.97
C ALA A 841 -2.47 -34.38 -45.74
N GLY A 842 -1.55 -34.92 -44.98
CA GLY A 842 -1.35 -36.19 -44.34
C GLY A 842 -0.21 -36.19 -43.37
N ARG A 843 -0.28 -37.18 -42.50
CA ARG A 843 0.70 -38.23 -42.15
C ARG A 843 1.92 -37.78 -41.33
N ARG A 844 2.40 -38.49 -40.37
CA ARG A 844 2.34 -39.86 -39.74
C ARG A 844 3.03 -39.74 -38.40
N ASP A 845 3.05 -40.52 -37.44
CA ASP A 845 2.74 -41.89 -36.99
C ASP A 845 3.19 -41.93 -35.52
N ASP A 846 2.95 -42.72 -34.59
CA ASP A 846 2.18 -43.93 -34.39
C ASP A 846 2.21 -44.32 -32.89
N HIS A 847 1.26 -45.20 -32.54
CA HIS A 847 1.27 -46.22 -31.46
C HIS A 847 1.04 -45.80 -30.01
N ASP A 848 0.33 -46.44 -29.15
CA ASP A 848 -0.56 -47.64 -29.29
C ASP A 848 -1.37 -47.81 -27.99
N ALA A 849 -2.56 -48.28 -28.17
CA ALA A 849 -3.36 -49.27 -27.45
C ALA A 849 -3.69 -49.10 -25.94
N GLY A 850 -5.00 -49.12 -25.68
CA GLY A 850 -5.51 -50.19 -24.86
C GLY A 850 -6.82 -49.83 -24.06
N GLN A 851 -7.94 -50.05 -24.72
CA GLN A 851 -9.14 -50.79 -24.30
C GLN A 851 -10.06 -50.28 -23.16
N ARG A 852 -11.27 -50.06 -23.63
CA ARG A 852 -12.63 -50.42 -23.11
C ARG A 852 -13.41 -49.39 -22.34
N GLY A 853 -14.40 -48.89 -23.06
CA GLY A 853 -15.57 -48.25 -22.46
C GLY A 853 -16.58 -49.28 -21.92
N PRO A 854 -17.87 -48.98 -21.69
CA PRO A 854 -18.67 -47.86 -22.16
C PRO A 854 -19.69 -47.26 -21.13
N HIS A 855 -20.52 -46.33 -21.63
CA HIS A 855 -21.75 -45.73 -21.06
C HIS A 855 -21.50 -44.51 -20.20
N GLY A 856 -21.93 -43.35 -20.51
CA GLY A 856 -23.16 -42.82 -21.10
C GLY A 856 -23.75 -41.78 -20.17
N LEU A 857 -24.12 -40.67 -20.74
CA LEU A 857 -24.97 -39.62 -20.18
C LEU A 857 -24.37 -38.34 -19.64
N ARG A 858 -24.53 -37.32 -20.48
CA ARG A 858 -24.88 -35.92 -20.26
C ARG A 858 -24.14 -35.14 -19.18
N GLY A 859 -23.38 -34.24 -19.70
CA GLY A 859 -22.73 -33.15 -19.00
C GLY A 859 -23.71 -32.15 -18.43
N ASP A 860 -23.29 -31.62 -17.32
CA ASP A 860 -23.69 -30.30 -16.89
C ASP A 860 -22.43 -29.50 -16.61
N ARG A 861 -22.42 -28.29 -17.15
CA ARG A 861 -21.35 -27.31 -17.01
C ARG A 861 -21.35 -26.81 -15.55
N PRO A 862 -20.21 -26.65 -14.92
CA PRO A 862 -20.15 -25.94 -13.65
C PRO A 862 -20.34 -24.44 -13.91
N TYR A 863 -21.33 -23.87 -13.32
CA TYR A 863 -21.55 -22.44 -13.18
C TYR A 863 -20.45 -21.88 -12.28
N GLY A 864 -19.61 -21.02 -12.81
CA GLY A 864 -18.68 -20.18 -12.05
C GLY A 864 -19.47 -19.15 -11.25
N SER A 865 -19.19 -19.07 -9.94
CA SER A 865 -19.80 -18.18 -8.97
C SER A 865 -19.41 -16.69 -9.11
N ASP A 866 -18.59 -16.33 -10.07
CA ASP A 866 -17.99 -14.98 -10.17
C ASP A 866 -18.83 -13.95 -10.96
N ARG A 867 -20.00 -14.34 -11.48
CA ARG A 867 -20.86 -13.39 -12.22
C ARG A 867 -22.00 -12.78 -11.41
N ARG A 868 -22.14 -13.12 -10.11
CA ARG A 868 -23.23 -12.57 -9.27
C ARG A 868 -22.86 -11.34 -8.46
N GLU A 869 -21.59 -11.08 -8.24
CA GLU A 869 -21.16 -9.86 -7.49
C GLU A 869 -21.18 -8.59 -8.34
N ASP A 870 -21.02 -8.70 -9.64
CA ASP A 870 -21.02 -7.52 -10.53
C ASP A 870 -22.43 -6.96 -10.81
N ARG A 871 -23.50 -7.71 -10.56
CA ARG A 871 -24.88 -7.21 -10.77
C ARG A 871 -25.51 -6.50 -9.58
N SER A 872 -24.93 -6.63 -8.39
CA SER A 872 -25.45 -5.94 -7.21
C SER A 872 -24.89 -4.53 -6.99
N ARG A 873 -23.84 -4.15 -7.72
CA ARG A 873 -23.26 -2.79 -7.64
C ARG A 873 -23.87 -1.76 -8.61
N ASN A 874 -24.77 -2.17 -9.49
CA ASN A 874 -25.39 -1.26 -10.47
C ASN A 874 -26.82 -0.84 -10.12
N ALA A 875 -27.32 -1.14 -8.94
CA ALA A 875 -28.70 -0.82 -8.50
C ALA A 875 -28.81 0.37 -7.54
N SER A 876 -27.86 1.29 -7.55
CA SER A 876 -28.01 2.57 -6.82
C SER A 876 -27.66 3.74 -7.71
N ARG A 877 -28.57 4.03 -8.63
CA ARG A 877 -28.72 5.38 -9.20
C ARG A 877 -30.07 5.91 -8.75
N PRO A 878 -30.10 7.08 -8.13
CA PRO A 878 -31.36 7.78 -7.90
C PRO A 878 -31.84 8.40 -9.22
N TYR A 879 -33.03 8.04 -9.58
CA TYR A 879 -33.77 8.76 -10.61
C TYR A 879 -34.16 10.15 -10.10
N GLY A 880 -33.73 11.15 -10.80
CA GLY A 880 -34.26 12.49 -10.73
C GLY A 880 -35.66 12.56 -11.39
N SER A 881 -36.43 13.37 -10.74
CA SER A 881 -37.75 13.81 -11.03
C SER A 881 -38.01 14.28 -12.47
N ASP A 882 -39.18 14.00 -12.94
CA ASP A 882 -39.96 14.99 -13.72
C ASP A 882 -41.48 14.85 -13.47
N ARG A 883 -42.01 15.98 -12.96
CA ARG A 883 -43.30 16.63 -13.18
C ARG A 883 -44.50 15.76 -13.54
N ARG A 884 -45.52 15.88 -12.69
CA ARG A 884 -46.78 16.56 -13.10
C ARG A 884 -47.77 16.69 -11.95
N GLU A 885 -48.40 17.88 -11.95
CA GLU A 885 -49.56 18.38 -11.29
C GLU A 885 -50.73 17.38 -11.19
N GLU A 886 -51.51 17.45 -10.12
CA GLU A 886 -52.85 17.93 -10.00
C GLU A 886 -53.50 17.60 -8.65
N ARG A 887 -53.85 18.71 -7.94
CA ARG A 887 -55.13 19.01 -7.29
C ARG A 887 -55.82 18.07 -6.30
N ASN A 888 -55.95 18.58 -5.16
CA ASN A 888 -57.18 19.05 -4.49
C ASN A 888 -57.60 18.37 -3.18
N HIS A 889 -57.96 19.27 -2.25
CA HIS A 889 -58.89 19.21 -1.12
C HIS A 889 -58.46 18.34 0.11
N GLY A 890 -58.53 18.80 1.28
CA GLY A 890 -59.10 19.95 1.96
C GLY A 890 -59.11 19.72 3.47
N ALA A 891 -59.07 20.81 4.16
CA ALA A 891 -59.75 21.08 5.46
C ALA A 891 -59.16 20.45 6.75
N GLY A 892 -58.87 21.39 7.65
CA GLY A 892 -59.00 21.09 9.07
C GLY A 892 -57.97 21.83 9.96
N ARG A 893 -58.20 23.11 10.22
CA ARG A 893 -57.69 23.87 11.38
C ARG A 893 -58.59 23.58 12.61
N PRO A 894 -58.39 24.06 13.84
CA PRO A 894 -57.49 25.08 14.38
C PRO A 894 -57.09 24.95 15.88
N TYR A 895 -56.48 26.04 16.41
CA TYR A 895 -56.31 26.55 17.79
C TYR A 895 -55.11 26.02 18.59
N GLY A 896 -54.34 26.84 19.27
CA GLY A 896 -54.35 28.23 19.55
C GLY A 896 -53.31 28.58 20.60
N ALA A 897 -52.91 29.83 20.56
CA ALA A 897 -52.48 30.76 21.60
C ALA A 897 -51.01 30.74 22.06
N GLY A 898 -50.36 31.87 21.72
CA GLY A 898 -49.15 32.42 22.30
C GLY A 898 -49.47 33.11 23.67
N PRO A 899 -48.74 34.12 24.12
CA PRO A 899 -47.96 35.18 23.45
C PRO A 899 -46.68 35.69 24.14
N HIS A 900 -46.02 36.65 23.48
CA HIS A 900 -45.26 37.85 23.95
C HIS A 900 -43.86 37.66 24.53
N ASP A 901 -42.90 38.45 24.36
CA ASP A 901 -42.56 39.78 23.73
C ASP A 901 -41.01 39.84 23.70
N SER A 902 -40.31 40.57 23.01
CA SER A 902 -40.34 41.72 22.12
C SER A 902 -38.92 42.24 21.85
N ARG A 903 -38.75 42.86 20.70
CA ARG A 903 -37.83 43.91 20.29
C ARG A 903 -36.37 43.48 20.06
N GLY A 904 -35.77 43.82 18.96
CA GLY A 904 -36.13 44.70 17.88
C GLY A 904 -34.89 45.14 17.17
N SER A 905 -34.96 45.12 15.84
CA SER A 905 -34.51 46.09 14.84
C SER A 905 -33.01 46.30 14.68
N ALA A 906 -32.44 46.49 13.54
CA ALA A 906 -32.80 46.62 12.14
C ALA A 906 -31.51 46.77 11.34
N ARG A 907 -31.51 46.33 10.09
CA ARG A 907 -30.56 46.81 9.07
C ARG A 907 -30.97 48.21 8.64
N PRO A 908 -30.15 49.08 7.96
CA PRO A 908 -29.85 48.86 6.56
C PRO A 908 -28.51 49.45 6.01
N TYR A 909 -28.21 49.02 4.80
CA TYR A 909 -27.46 49.57 3.65
C TYR A 909 -26.91 50.99 3.68
N GLY A 910 -25.74 51.19 3.03
CA GLY A 910 -25.40 52.48 2.43
C GLY A 910 -23.95 52.67 2.06
N ALA A 911 -23.69 52.85 0.81
CA ALA A 911 -22.46 53.11 0.08
C ALA A 911 -21.85 54.49 0.39
N GLY A 912 -20.53 54.65 0.07
CA GLY A 912 -20.01 55.96 -0.28
C GLY A 912 -18.62 56.29 0.23
N SER A 913 -17.67 56.17 -0.63
CA SER A 913 -16.47 56.96 -1.02
C SER A 913 -15.89 58.04 -0.10
N ARG A 914 -14.53 58.09 -0.20
CA ARG A 914 -13.61 59.23 -0.24
C ARG A 914 -12.97 59.77 1.02
N ASP A 915 -11.63 59.67 0.95
CA ASP A 915 -10.58 60.66 1.20
C ASP A 915 -10.38 61.24 2.61
N ALA A 916 -9.12 61.16 2.96
CA ALA A 916 -8.22 62.18 3.51
C ALA A 916 -7.60 61.95 4.90
N ARG A 917 -6.29 61.79 4.80
CA ARG A 917 -5.22 62.48 5.59
C ARG A 917 -5.36 62.63 7.11
N GLY A 918 -4.23 62.38 7.74
CA GLY A 918 -3.73 63.03 8.98
C GLY A 918 -3.57 62.01 10.11
N ASP A 919 -2.51 61.80 10.60
CA ASP A 919 -1.41 62.40 11.28
C ASP A 919 -0.81 61.39 12.29
N ARG A 920 0.50 61.34 12.29
CA ARG A 920 1.32 60.75 13.35
C ARG A 920 1.17 61.57 14.65
N PRO A 921 1.51 60.99 15.81
CA PRO A 921 2.77 61.42 16.43
C PRO A 921 3.71 60.32 16.88
N ARG A 922 4.96 60.69 16.73
CA ARG A 922 6.17 60.10 17.34
C ARG A 922 6.13 60.26 18.85
N TYR A 923 6.79 59.36 19.56
CA TYR A 923 7.61 59.71 20.69
C TYR A 923 8.90 58.84 20.75
N ASP A 924 9.97 59.58 20.96
CA ASP A 924 11.36 59.26 20.97
C ASP A 924 11.86 58.72 22.34
N ALA A 925 13.10 58.28 22.25
CA ALA A 925 14.18 58.27 23.29
C ALA A 925 14.31 56.97 24.10
N ALA A 926 15.46 56.38 24.32
CA ALA A 926 16.85 56.90 24.30
C ALA A 926 17.82 55.70 24.31
N ARG A 927 18.91 55.89 23.59
CA ARG A 927 20.22 55.21 23.84
C ARG A 927 20.94 55.82 25.03
N PRO A 928 21.95 55.16 25.64
CA PRO A 928 23.32 55.67 25.53
C PRO A 928 24.40 54.60 25.19
N ASP A 929 25.22 54.98 24.37
CA ASP A 929 26.65 55.09 24.07
C ASP A 929 27.67 54.19 24.83
N GLY A 930 28.44 53.56 24.08
CA GLY A 930 29.81 53.23 23.72
C GLY A 930 30.89 53.02 24.83
N PRO A 931 32.12 52.65 24.56
CA PRO A 931 32.89 53.04 23.35
C PRO A 931 33.78 51.93 22.71
N ARG A 932 34.19 52.14 21.46
CA ARG A 932 35.41 51.54 20.86
C ARG A 932 36.67 52.24 21.38
N PRO A 933 37.85 51.53 21.37
CA PRO A 933 38.94 52.07 20.58
C PRO A 933 39.78 51.10 19.74
N HIS A 934 40.11 51.56 18.60
CA HIS A 934 41.37 51.68 17.85
C HIS A 934 42.43 50.53 17.84
N THR A 935 42.63 50.03 16.62
CA THR A 935 43.88 49.85 15.87
C THR A 935 45.20 49.65 16.64
N ALA A 936 45.92 48.61 16.27
CA ALA A 936 47.37 48.64 15.98
C ALA A 936 47.78 47.44 15.10
N ARG A 937 48.40 47.79 13.99
CA ARG A 937 49.29 46.95 13.18
C ARG A 937 50.52 46.57 13.95
N SER A 938 51.09 45.37 13.70
CA SER A 938 52.49 45.15 13.37
C SER A 938 52.78 43.67 13.09
N GLN A 939 53.28 43.43 11.87
CA GLN A 939 54.51 42.77 11.52
C GLN A 939 54.72 41.30 11.95
N GLY A 940 54.81 40.47 10.91
CA GLY A 940 55.49 39.19 11.01
C GLY A 940 56.99 39.35 11.33
N PRO A 941 57.77 38.28 11.52
CA PRO A 941 58.40 37.73 10.34
C PRO A 941 58.71 36.19 10.33
N MET A 942 59.02 35.72 9.12
CA MET A 942 59.99 34.76 8.67
C MET A 942 59.91 33.27 8.92
N ARG A 943 59.89 32.58 7.82
CA ARG A 943 60.48 31.25 7.53
C ARG A 943 61.95 31.16 7.93
N PRO A 944 62.50 29.96 8.14
CA PRO A 944 63.36 29.30 7.16
C PRO A 944 62.97 27.83 6.95
N LEU A 945 62.95 27.31 5.72
CA LEU A 945 63.91 26.80 4.77
C LEU A 945 64.92 25.73 5.28
N MET A 946 64.92 24.69 4.47
CA MET A 946 65.89 23.60 4.25
C MET A 946 65.76 22.39 5.16
N GLY A 947 65.91 21.13 4.67
CA GLY A 947 66.59 20.67 3.50
C GLY A 947 66.33 19.22 3.15
N ASN A 948 66.48 18.96 1.92
CA ASN A 948 67.05 17.86 1.20
C ASN A 948 66.89 16.40 1.63
N GLY A 949 66.43 15.66 0.67
CA GLY A 949 66.44 14.25 0.38
C GLY A 949 67.73 13.46 0.65
N PRO A 950 67.90 12.22 0.20
CA PRO A 950 67.68 11.78 -1.19
C PRO A 950 67.03 10.41 -1.41
N ARG A 951 66.58 10.11 -2.66
CA ARG A 951 66.54 8.77 -3.24
C ARG A 951 67.96 8.20 -3.41
N PRO A 952 68.14 6.86 -3.40
CA PRO A 952 68.41 6.14 -4.64
C PRO A 952 67.69 4.78 -4.76
N SER A 953 67.21 4.43 -5.90
CA SER A 953 67.70 3.63 -7.02
C SER A 953 67.94 2.14 -6.72
N GLN A 954 67.14 1.37 -7.47
CA GLN A 954 67.47 0.28 -8.42
C GLN A 954 68.17 -0.99 -7.96
N HIS A 955 67.69 -1.99 -8.54
CA HIS A 955 68.14 -3.36 -8.93
C HIS A 955 67.41 -4.42 -8.16
N GLY A 956 66.76 -5.40 -8.75
CA GLY A 956 66.99 -6.18 -9.90
C GLY A 956 66.55 -7.58 -9.58
N GLY A 957 65.79 -8.19 -10.40
CA GLY A 957 66.16 -9.42 -11.01
C GLY A 957 65.30 -10.65 -10.69
N ALA A 958 64.55 -11.04 -11.72
CA ALA A 958 64.46 -12.40 -12.25
C ALA A 958 63.73 -13.49 -11.43
N GLY A 959 62.79 -14.13 -12.10
CA GLY A 959 62.54 -15.54 -11.87
C GLY A 959 61.07 -15.98 -12.12
N ARG A 960 60.64 -16.10 -13.39
CA ARG A 960 59.64 -17.11 -13.78
C ARG A 960 60.28 -18.50 -13.74
N PRO A 961 59.48 -19.59 -13.51
CA PRO A 961 59.05 -20.32 -14.71
C PRO A 961 57.59 -20.79 -14.73
N ARG A 962 57.14 -20.88 -15.95
CA ARG A 962 55.96 -21.67 -16.42
C ARG A 962 56.19 -23.16 -16.21
N LEU A 963 55.05 -23.90 -16.11
CA LEU A 963 54.76 -25.18 -16.73
C LEU A 963 53.20 -25.35 -16.63
N GLN A 964 52.44 -25.29 -17.72
CA GLN A 964 52.05 -26.34 -18.62
C GLN A 964 51.62 -27.64 -17.85
N GLY A 965 50.46 -28.21 -17.98
CA GLY A 965 49.67 -28.48 -19.15
C GLY A 965 48.43 -29.26 -18.82
N ASN A 966 47.53 -29.25 -19.81
CA ASN A 966 46.65 -30.26 -20.31
C ASN A 966 45.36 -30.59 -19.53
N GLY A 967 44.25 -30.18 -20.19
CA GLY A 967 42.99 -30.88 -20.13
C GLY A 967 43.03 -32.28 -20.80
N PRO A 968 41.97 -33.04 -20.87
CA PRO A 968 40.85 -32.74 -21.73
C PRO A 968 39.46 -33.19 -21.21
N ARG A 969 38.41 -32.62 -21.81
CA ARG A 969 37.10 -33.25 -22.02
C ARG A 969 37.24 -34.42 -23.04
N PRO A 970 36.33 -35.39 -23.26
CA PRO A 970 34.86 -35.31 -23.20
C PRO A 970 34.10 -36.63 -22.90
N SER A 971 32.74 -36.53 -23.07
CA SER A 971 31.76 -37.56 -23.52
C SER A 971 31.20 -38.54 -22.49
N GLN A 972 29.88 -38.46 -22.29
CA GLN A 972 28.75 -39.17 -22.92
C GLN A 972 28.53 -40.62 -22.48
N PHE A 973 27.21 -40.92 -22.31
CA PHE A 973 26.53 -42.24 -22.27
C PHE A 973 26.59 -42.94 -20.91
N GLY A 974 25.56 -43.45 -20.34
CA GLY A 974 24.23 -43.86 -20.77
C GLY A 974 23.78 -44.96 -19.81
N GLY A 975 22.47 -45.01 -19.60
CA GLY A 975 21.75 -46.24 -19.41
C GLY A 975 21.76 -46.95 -18.06
N GLY A 976 20.65 -46.95 -17.39
CA GLY A 976 19.82 -48.15 -17.43
C GLY A 976 19.65 -48.88 -16.08
N HIS A 977 18.37 -48.95 -15.72
CA HIS A 977 17.69 -50.13 -15.14
C HIS A 977 17.80 -50.52 -13.65
N ARG A 978 16.59 -50.31 -13.00
CA ARG A 978 15.79 -51.40 -12.36
C ARG A 978 16.34 -52.16 -11.14
N GLY A 979 15.44 -52.23 -10.21
CA GLY A 979 15.20 -53.34 -9.28
C GLY A 979 14.86 -52.85 -7.90
N ARG A 980 13.64 -52.76 -7.54
CA ARG A 980 12.76 -53.70 -6.80
C ARG A 980 13.48 -54.50 -5.70
N ASN A 981 12.97 -54.34 -4.54
CA ASN A 981 12.26 -55.26 -3.67
C ASN A 981 12.77 -55.27 -2.21
N ASP A 982 11.78 -55.14 -1.39
CA ASP A 982 11.39 -55.93 -0.21
C ASP A 982 12.03 -55.60 1.14
N GLY A 983 11.09 -55.24 2.01
CA GLY A 983 11.21 -55.26 3.46
C GLY A 983 11.37 -56.73 3.99
N PRO A 984 11.05 -57.04 5.24
CA PRO A 984 10.79 -56.25 6.44
C PRO A 984 11.60 -56.73 7.67
N THR A 985 11.23 -56.27 8.80
CA THR A 985 11.20 -56.85 10.18
C THR A 985 11.98 -56.10 11.26
N GLU A 986 11.16 -55.75 12.21
CA GLU A 986 11.21 -55.98 13.65
C GLU A 986 12.42 -55.57 14.49
N GLY A 987 12.07 -54.86 15.51
CA GLY A 987 12.57 -55.25 16.82
C GLY A 987 13.12 -54.15 17.70
N GLY A 988 12.33 -53.72 18.65
CA GLY A 988 12.75 -53.74 20.04
C GLY A 988 13.17 -52.43 20.75
N ARG A 989 12.27 -51.87 21.53
CA ARG A 989 12.40 -51.54 22.98
C ARG A 989 13.82 -51.13 23.44
N THR A 990 14.00 -50.05 24.16
CA THR A 990 13.48 -49.62 25.47
C THR A 990 14.22 -48.36 25.96
N ASN A 991 13.47 -47.55 26.68
CA ASN A 991 13.81 -46.80 27.91
C ASN A 991 15.13 -45.95 28.00
N ARG A 992 15.04 -44.71 28.09
CA ARG A 992 14.89 -43.92 29.34
C ARG A 992 14.53 -42.49 29.00
#